data_475acd7977e821e12ad221b8fccf7752
#
_entry.id   475acd7977e821e12ad221b8fccf7752
#
_cell.length_a   1.000
_cell.length_b   1.000
_cell.length_c   1.000
_cell.angle_alpha   90.00
_cell.angle_beta   90.00
_cell.angle_gamma   90.00
#
_symmetry.space_group_name_H-M   'P 1'
#
loop_
_entity.id
_entity.type
_entity.pdbx_description
1 polymer ?
#
loop_
_entity_poly.entity_id
_entity_poly.type
_entity_poly.pdbx_seq_one_letter_code
_entity_poly.pdbx_strand_id
1 'polypeptide(L)'
;MQGLIRELRRREVFRTAGLYVGIAWIAIEGASVLLPAFDAPDWVLRALIIAAIVGFPITIVLAWIYDVTDKGIEVQGDATDTVVVPFGGRKMDFIVIGILSVALIFSVYMNLTSGPDAVENQEPVSVLIADFVNETGDPLFDGTLEQALQIGIESAPFVTGYRRDAALQLAASLGPVTALDEAAARLVAVREGVKLVMAGSIMEDDGRYQLYVRALDPKGGEILASAQVDARDKLEVLAAVGELAGDLREELGDDSLDREKLRISETFTAKSLEAAQAYAKAQSLQYNGKYEDSVDFYREAIEEDEHFGRAYSGLALSLGSLGRDDEADATWKLALQNLGSMTERERLRTLGLYYSRVTRNREKAIESYEALVEKYPADDAAHNGLAIQHFYTLNFDAALEAGGKLLEIYPGSVMGRSNYALYAMYAGDFDRAVAEAEKVRELDPSYFKAWLPVAMQALAAGDAAAARQAYEKMAAISGRGASTASLGVADVAMFEGDYAAAKPVLTDGIAADEASGSRYYAATKYIALAEAEFATGDVAAGLHALNQGLELSSRDAQKIPAALMYITAGELDRAREIAAALVSQLQPTSRAYGMMIEALVLLEQGEQVLAIDKLTAALNLADLWLVRYYRGRAYLTAGFAAEAMDEFTACMERTGEATAVFLDDLPTFRYMADLPEWLGRAQGGLGL
;
A
#
# COMPACT_ATOMS: atom_id res chain seq x y z
N MET A 1 -22.54 44.10 -25.10
CA MET A 1 -22.72 43.31 -23.88
C MET A 1 -23.89 43.75 -23.01
N GLN A 2 -24.04 45.04 -22.65
CA GLN A 2 -25.16 45.50 -21.79
C GLN A 2 -26.56 45.30 -22.38
N GLY A 3 -26.73 45.29 -23.70
CA GLY A 3 -27.99 45.00 -24.38
C GLY A 3 -28.44 43.54 -24.28
N LEU A 4 -27.48 42.59 -24.47
CA LEU A 4 -27.72 41.15 -24.41
C LEU A 4 -28.12 40.70 -22.99
N ILE A 5 -27.45 41.22 -21.96
CA ILE A 5 -27.75 40.88 -20.55
C ILE A 5 -29.17 41.39 -20.17
N ARG A 6 -29.55 42.54 -20.68
CA ARG A 6 -30.87 43.11 -20.44
C ARG A 6 -31.99 42.29 -21.11
N GLU A 7 -31.73 41.77 -22.31
CA GLU A 7 -32.65 40.90 -23.07
C GLU A 7 -32.77 39.51 -22.42
N LEU A 8 -31.66 38.90 -21.98
CA LEU A 8 -31.65 37.64 -21.23
C LEU A 8 -32.44 37.74 -19.93
N ARG A 9 -32.34 38.90 -19.26
CA ARG A 9 -33.09 39.15 -18.01
C ARG A 9 -34.58 39.39 -18.26
N ARG A 10 -34.96 40.03 -19.37
CA ARG A 10 -36.35 40.26 -19.78
C ARG A 10 -37.07 38.96 -20.15
N ARG A 11 -36.36 37.99 -20.72
CA ARG A 11 -36.87 36.69 -21.17
C ARG A 11 -36.78 35.58 -20.12
N GLU A 12 -36.54 35.92 -18.86
CA GLU A 12 -36.42 35.00 -17.74
C GLU A 12 -35.45 33.84 -17.93
N VAL A 13 -34.51 33.93 -18.91
CA VAL A 13 -33.55 32.89 -19.25
C VAL A 13 -32.69 32.51 -18.02
N PHE A 14 -32.31 33.49 -17.20
CA PHE A 14 -31.56 33.24 -15.96
C PHE A 14 -32.35 32.43 -14.93
N ARG A 15 -33.68 32.66 -14.86
CA ARG A 15 -34.55 31.90 -13.96
C ARG A 15 -34.69 30.45 -14.40
N THR A 16 -34.88 30.22 -15.71
CA THR A 16 -34.95 28.89 -16.30
C THR A 16 -33.64 28.15 -16.19
N ALA A 17 -32.50 28.82 -16.44
CA ALA A 17 -31.15 28.26 -16.26
C ALA A 17 -30.90 27.83 -14.80
N GLY A 18 -31.26 28.71 -13.83
CA GLY A 18 -31.10 28.39 -12.40
C GLY A 18 -31.98 27.22 -11.96
N LEU A 19 -33.24 27.16 -12.45
CA LEU A 19 -34.14 26.05 -12.18
C LEU A 19 -33.64 24.74 -12.77
N TYR A 20 -33.14 24.78 -14.02
CA TYR A 20 -32.55 23.60 -14.66
C TYR A 20 -31.34 23.05 -13.88
N VAL A 21 -30.37 23.91 -13.51
CA VAL A 21 -29.19 23.51 -12.73
C VAL A 21 -29.62 22.90 -11.39
N GLY A 22 -30.61 23.51 -10.70
CA GLY A 22 -31.12 22.97 -9.43
C GLY A 22 -31.75 21.58 -9.57
N ILE A 23 -32.60 21.38 -10.60
CA ILE A 23 -33.23 20.07 -10.85
C ILE A 23 -32.18 19.03 -11.27
N ALA A 24 -31.25 19.38 -12.17
CA ALA A 24 -30.20 18.50 -12.62
C ALA A 24 -29.27 18.08 -11.46
N TRP A 25 -28.91 19.01 -10.58
CA TRP A 25 -28.14 18.72 -9.37
C TRP A 25 -28.85 17.71 -8.46
N ILE A 26 -30.13 17.96 -8.12
CA ILE A 26 -30.91 17.05 -7.27
C ILE A 26 -31.05 15.66 -7.91
N ALA A 27 -31.24 15.60 -9.24
CA ALA A 27 -31.35 14.34 -9.96
C ALA A 27 -30.03 13.55 -9.95
N ILE A 28 -28.89 14.21 -10.15
CA ILE A 28 -27.55 13.59 -10.13
C ILE A 28 -27.20 13.14 -8.70
N GLU A 29 -27.43 14.00 -7.70
CA GLU A 29 -27.19 13.67 -6.29
C GLU A 29 -28.06 12.48 -5.85
N GLY A 30 -29.35 12.49 -6.18
CA GLY A 30 -30.26 11.38 -5.91
C GLY A 30 -29.81 10.08 -6.62
N ALA A 31 -29.38 10.18 -7.86
CA ALA A 31 -28.90 9.03 -8.62
C ALA A 31 -27.58 8.48 -8.06
N SER A 32 -26.65 9.34 -7.61
CA SER A 32 -25.37 8.92 -7.03
C SER A 32 -25.55 8.10 -5.75
N VAL A 33 -26.63 8.31 -5.02
CA VAL A 33 -26.98 7.55 -3.81
C VAL A 33 -27.80 6.29 -4.13
N LEU A 34 -28.75 6.41 -5.08
CA LEU A 34 -29.69 5.31 -5.36
C LEU A 34 -29.11 4.25 -6.30
N LEU A 35 -28.35 4.63 -7.33
CA LEU A 35 -27.85 3.68 -8.33
C LEU A 35 -26.94 2.59 -7.73
N PRO A 36 -26.02 2.88 -6.81
CA PRO A 36 -25.22 1.84 -6.13
C PRO A 36 -26.07 0.89 -5.29
N ALA A 37 -27.17 1.38 -4.67
CA ALA A 37 -28.07 0.54 -3.88
C ALA A 37 -28.87 -0.48 -4.71
N PHE A 38 -28.89 -0.33 -6.04
CA PHE A 38 -29.54 -1.24 -6.98
C PHE A 38 -28.54 -1.95 -7.92
N ASP A 39 -27.23 -1.98 -7.57
CA ASP A 39 -26.14 -2.56 -8.38
C ASP A 39 -26.15 -2.08 -9.85
N ALA A 40 -26.56 -0.82 -10.07
CA ALA A 40 -26.60 -0.25 -11.41
C ALA A 40 -25.17 0.02 -11.91
N PRO A 41 -24.83 -0.33 -13.17
CA PRO A 41 -23.50 -0.08 -13.71
C PRO A 41 -23.12 1.41 -13.71
N ASP A 42 -21.87 1.75 -13.45
CA ASP A 42 -21.34 3.12 -13.35
C ASP A 42 -21.63 4.00 -14.58
N TRP A 43 -21.73 3.41 -15.76
CA TRP A 43 -22.05 4.15 -16.96
C TRP A 43 -23.42 4.83 -16.93
N VAL A 44 -24.37 4.34 -16.09
CA VAL A 44 -25.72 4.93 -15.97
C VAL A 44 -25.63 6.32 -15.34
N LEU A 45 -24.84 6.47 -14.27
CA LEU A 45 -24.62 7.78 -13.64
C LEU A 45 -23.87 8.73 -14.59
N ARG A 46 -22.85 8.25 -15.29
CA ARG A 46 -22.11 9.03 -16.30
C ARG A 46 -23.03 9.48 -17.44
N ALA A 47 -23.89 8.61 -17.94
CA ALA A 47 -24.89 8.96 -18.96
C ALA A 47 -25.87 10.04 -18.49
N LEU A 48 -26.31 9.99 -17.23
CA LEU A 48 -27.19 11.00 -16.64
C LEU A 48 -26.51 12.38 -16.55
N ILE A 49 -25.24 12.41 -16.13
CA ILE A 49 -24.44 13.64 -16.08
C ILE A 49 -24.27 14.24 -17.48
N ILE A 50 -23.93 13.41 -18.47
CA ILE A 50 -23.81 13.85 -19.87
C ILE A 50 -25.14 14.40 -20.40
N ALA A 51 -26.26 13.73 -20.13
CA ALA A 51 -27.58 14.18 -20.51
C ALA A 51 -27.92 15.54 -19.86
N ALA A 52 -27.54 15.77 -18.62
CA ALA A 52 -27.72 17.06 -17.94
C ALA A 52 -26.85 18.17 -18.57
N ILE A 53 -25.60 17.88 -18.93
CA ILE A 53 -24.70 18.84 -19.58
C ILE A 53 -25.23 19.23 -20.97
N VAL A 54 -25.64 18.25 -21.78
CA VAL A 54 -26.17 18.48 -23.13
C VAL A 54 -27.54 19.15 -23.10
N GLY A 55 -28.40 18.82 -22.13
CA GLY A 55 -29.73 19.40 -21.94
C GLY A 55 -29.68 20.89 -21.56
N PHE A 56 -28.60 21.35 -20.89
CA PHE A 56 -28.50 22.75 -20.46
C PHE A 56 -28.57 23.78 -21.62
N PRO A 57 -27.69 23.71 -22.65
CA PRO A 57 -27.79 24.63 -23.78
C PRO A 57 -29.11 24.50 -24.55
N ILE A 58 -29.67 23.30 -24.66
CA ILE A 58 -30.96 23.08 -25.30
C ILE A 58 -32.07 23.84 -24.53
N THR A 59 -32.06 23.73 -23.20
CA THR A 59 -33.03 24.42 -22.33
C THR A 59 -32.89 25.93 -22.44
N ILE A 60 -31.67 26.47 -22.56
CA ILE A 60 -31.40 27.90 -22.77
C ILE A 60 -31.99 28.39 -24.11
N VAL A 61 -31.78 27.62 -25.18
CA VAL A 61 -32.34 27.94 -26.51
C VAL A 61 -33.85 27.90 -26.49
N LEU A 62 -34.44 26.89 -25.86
CA LEU A 62 -35.90 26.80 -25.72
C LEU A 62 -36.48 27.94 -24.88
N ALA A 63 -35.87 28.32 -23.77
CA ALA A 63 -36.26 29.45 -22.94
C ALA A 63 -36.11 30.81 -23.66
N TRP A 64 -35.26 30.89 -24.66
CA TRP A 64 -35.12 32.06 -25.52
C TRP A 64 -36.23 32.17 -26.55
N ILE A 65 -36.74 31.04 -27.07
CA ILE A 65 -37.73 30.96 -28.15
C ILE A 65 -39.17 30.96 -27.59
N TYR A 66 -39.40 30.29 -26.47
CA TYR A 66 -40.71 30.07 -25.90
C TYR A 66 -40.83 30.71 -24.52
N ASP A 67 -42.02 31.27 -24.22
CA ASP A 67 -42.41 31.72 -22.88
C ASP A 67 -43.44 30.76 -22.31
N VAL A 68 -43.28 30.33 -21.05
CA VAL A 68 -44.24 29.46 -20.38
C VAL A 68 -45.17 30.34 -19.55
N THR A 69 -46.40 30.57 -20.05
CA THR A 69 -47.41 31.33 -19.36
C THR A 69 -48.47 30.40 -18.76
N ASP A 70 -49.30 30.92 -17.84
CA ASP A 70 -50.42 30.19 -17.21
C ASP A 70 -51.46 29.65 -18.21
N LYS A 71 -51.33 29.99 -19.49
CA LYS A 71 -52.20 29.54 -20.59
C LYS A 71 -51.58 28.52 -21.53
N GLY A 72 -50.33 28.14 -21.31
CA GLY A 72 -49.61 27.17 -22.15
C GLY A 72 -48.31 27.73 -22.71
N ILE A 73 -47.70 26.97 -23.65
CA ILE A 73 -46.42 27.33 -24.31
C ILE A 73 -46.77 28.17 -25.55
N GLU A 74 -46.41 29.47 -25.54
CA GLU A 74 -46.58 30.38 -26.68
C GLU A 74 -45.22 30.77 -27.27
N VAL A 75 -45.18 30.85 -28.64
CA VAL A 75 -44.00 31.41 -29.33
C VAL A 75 -44.05 32.92 -29.15
N GLN A 76 -42.99 33.50 -28.57
CA GLN A 76 -42.94 34.96 -28.32
C GLN A 76 -43.08 35.75 -29.63
N GLY A 77 -44.27 36.28 -29.88
CA GLY A 77 -44.55 37.23 -30.95
C GLY A 77 -44.02 38.63 -30.62
N ASP A 78 -43.48 39.34 -31.61
CA ASP A 78 -43.06 40.73 -31.49
C ASP A 78 -44.29 41.61 -31.12
N ALA A 79 -44.24 42.25 -29.94
CA ALA A 79 -45.19 43.30 -29.61
C ALA A 79 -44.97 44.46 -30.58
N THR A 80 -46.04 44.77 -31.33
CA THR A 80 -46.09 45.87 -32.25
C THR A 80 -45.88 47.21 -31.54
N ASP A 81 -44.68 47.79 -31.70
CA ASP A 81 -44.49 49.22 -31.84
C ASP A 81 -43.27 49.51 -32.71
N THR A 82 -43.52 50.27 -33.73
CA THR A 82 -42.67 50.63 -34.84
C THR A 82 -41.39 51.34 -34.43
N VAL A 83 -40.28 50.57 -34.37
CA VAL A 83 -38.93 51.09 -34.68
C VAL A 83 -38.23 50.03 -35.53
N VAL A 84 -37.97 50.36 -36.78
CA VAL A 84 -37.20 49.56 -37.73
C VAL A 84 -35.76 49.42 -37.19
N VAL A 85 -35.43 48.28 -36.55
CA VAL A 85 -34.07 47.92 -36.22
C VAL A 85 -33.61 46.90 -37.28
N PRO A 86 -32.44 47.06 -37.90
CA PRO A 86 -32.04 46.21 -39.01
C PRO A 86 -31.79 44.78 -38.55
N PHE A 87 -32.22 43.83 -39.37
CA PHE A 87 -32.30 42.37 -39.21
C PHE A 87 -30.94 41.63 -39.02
N GLY A 88 -29.86 42.33 -38.54
CA GLY A 88 -28.51 41.80 -38.44
C GLY A 88 -28.15 41.10 -37.11
N GLY A 89 -28.78 41.47 -35.99
CA GLY A 89 -28.36 41.00 -34.65
C GLY A 89 -28.75 39.57 -34.33
N ARG A 90 -29.96 39.15 -34.74
CA ARG A 90 -30.54 37.86 -34.36
C ARG A 90 -29.82 36.64 -34.97
N LYS A 91 -29.24 36.78 -36.16
CA LYS A 91 -28.46 35.72 -36.81
C LYS A 91 -27.09 35.51 -36.12
N MET A 92 -26.49 36.56 -35.58
CA MET A 92 -25.22 36.50 -34.86
C MET A 92 -25.38 35.79 -33.52
N ASP A 93 -26.48 36.01 -32.78
CA ASP A 93 -26.73 35.36 -31.49
C ASP A 93 -26.92 33.84 -31.64
N PHE A 94 -27.66 33.40 -32.67
CA PHE A 94 -27.79 31.97 -32.98
C PHE A 94 -26.48 31.34 -33.45
N ILE A 95 -25.66 32.08 -34.19
CA ILE A 95 -24.32 31.61 -34.60
C ILE A 95 -23.42 31.47 -33.38
N VAL A 96 -23.41 32.43 -32.46
CA VAL A 96 -22.61 32.37 -31.21
C VAL A 96 -23.08 31.22 -30.30
N ILE A 97 -24.38 31.05 -30.11
CA ILE A 97 -24.91 29.92 -29.31
C ILE A 97 -24.60 28.59 -29.99
N GLY A 98 -24.73 28.52 -31.33
CA GLY A 98 -24.35 27.32 -32.10
C GLY A 98 -22.87 26.98 -31.95
N ILE A 99 -21.98 27.95 -32.07
CA ILE A 99 -20.52 27.77 -31.90
C ILE A 99 -20.18 27.31 -30.47
N LEU A 100 -20.77 27.95 -29.44
CA LEU A 100 -20.56 27.57 -28.05
C LEU A 100 -21.09 26.17 -27.75
N SER A 101 -22.24 25.78 -28.33
CA SER A 101 -22.78 24.43 -28.19
C SER A 101 -21.90 23.39 -28.88
N VAL A 102 -21.42 23.67 -30.08
CA VAL A 102 -20.46 22.80 -30.79
C VAL A 102 -19.13 22.72 -30.05
N ALA A 103 -18.61 23.83 -29.54
CA ALA A 103 -17.38 23.86 -28.74
C ALA A 103 -17.54 23.06 -27.44
N LEU A 104 -18.70 23.13 -26.77
CA LEU A 104 -19.00 22.37 -25.58
C LEU A 104 -19.13 20.86 -25.88
N ILE A 105 -19.86 20.50 -26.95
CA ILE A 105 -19.98 19.12 -27.43
C ILE A 105 -18.63 18.58 -27.82
N PHE A 106 -17.81 19.35 -28.53
CA PHE A 106 -16.44 18.99 -28.90
C PHE A 106 -15.54 18.84 -27.68
N SER A 107 -15.63 19.74 -26.70
CA SER A 107 -14.88 19.64 -25.42
C SER A 107 -15.29 18.40 -24.62
N VAL A 108 -16.59 18.09 -24.56
CA VAL A 108 -17.11 16.86 -23.91
C VAL A 108 -16.69 15.62 -24.71
N TYR A 109 -16.76 15.66 -26.05
CA TYR A 109 -16.28 14.57 -26.90
C TYR A 109 -14.77 14.35 -26.73
N MET A 110 -13.96 15.40 -26.73
CA MET A 110 -12.51 15.31 -26.49
C MET A 110 -12.22 14.79 -25.08
N ASN A 111 -12.98 15.19 -24.06
CA ASN A 111 -12.81 14.67 -22.68
C ASN A 111 -13.27 13.22 -22.52
N LEU A 112 -14.26 12.76 -23.32
CA LEU A 112 -14.72 11.37 -23.33
C LEU A 112 -13.84 10.45 -24.20
N THR A 113 -13.20 11.03 -25.25
CA THR A 113 -12.27 10.30 -26.12
C THR A 113 -10.82 10.45 -25.67
N SER A 114 -10.51 11.50 -24.91
CA SER A 114 -9.27 11.66 -24.14
C SER A 114 -9.51 11.16 -22.70
N GLY A 115 -10.17 10.01 -22.54
CA GLY A 115 -9.96 9.21 -21.35
C GLY A 115 -8.45 9.02 -21.19
N PRO A 116 -7.89 8.86 -19.98
CA PRO A 116 -6.51 8.43 -19.88
C PRO A 116 -6.37 7.30 -20.89
N ASP A 117 -5.46 7.46 -21.85
CA ASP A 117 -5.15 6.39 -22.81
C ASP A 117 -5.08 5.15 -21.95
N ALA A 118 -6.05 4.24 -22.12
CA ALA A 118 -6.00 2.98 -21.44
C ALA A 118 -4.64 2.46 -21.85
N VAL A 119 -3.69 2.45 -20.92
CA VAL A 119 -2.37 1.87 -21.14
C VAL A 119 -2.72 0.52 -21.69
N GLU A 120 -2.57 0.38 -23.02
CA GLU A 120 -2.91 -0.84 -23.74
C GLU A 120 -2.26 -1.92 -22.89
N ASN A 121 -2.96 -2.97 -22.53
CA ASN A 121 -2.61 -3.95 -21.51
C ASN A 121 -1.30 -4.66 -21.89
N GLN A 122 -0.20 -3.90 -21.91
CA GLN A 122 1.14 -4.43 -22.11
C GLN A 122 1.51 -5.20 -20.85
N GLU A 123 1.91 -6.43 -21.02
CA GLU A 123 2.39 -7.23 -19.88
C GLU A 123 3.57 -6.51 -19.19
N PRO A 124 3.60 -6.47 -17.86
CA PRO A 124 4.72 -5.90 -17.12
C PRO A 124 6.06 -6.48 -17.58
N VAL A 125 7.00 -5.60 -17.87
CA VAL A 125 8.37 -5.96 -18.24
C VAL A 125 9.31 -5.61 -17.10
N SER A 126 9.82 -6.63 -16.42
CA SER A 126 10.85 -6.47 -15.39
C SER A 126 12.24 -6.47 -16.02
N VAL A 127 13.09 -5.54 -15.58
CA VAL A 127 14.44 -5.31 -16.12
C VAL A 127 15.46 -5.34 -14.99
N LEU A 128 16.57 -6.04 -15.18
CA LEU A 128 17.74 -5.97 -14.30
C LEU A 128 18.92 -5.34 -15.06
N ILE A 129 19.47 -4.26 -14.52
CA ILE A 129 20.60 -3.57 -15.12
C ILE A 129 21.89 -4.10 -14.49
N ALA A 130 22.77 -4.66 -15.31
CA ALA A 130 24.11 -5.07 -14.93
C ALA A 130 25.02 -3.85 -14.76
N ASP A 131 26.11 -4.01 -14.00
CA ASP A 131 27.14 -2.98 -13.87
C ASP A 131 27.72 -2.62 -15.25
N PHE A 132 27.81 -1.31 -15.54
CA PHE A 132 28.41 -0.82 -16.78
C PHE A 132 29.92 -1.18 -16.84
N VAL A 133 30.36 -1.58 -17.99
CA VAL A 133 31.79 -1.68 -18.27
C VAL A 133 32.32 -0.26 -18.45
N ASN A 134 33.03 0.24 -17.44
CA ASN A 134 33.58 1.59 -17.44
C ASN A 134 35.02 1.57 -17.98
N GLU A 135 35.22 1.97 -19.23
CA GLU A 135 36.52 2.05 -19.90
C GLU A 135 37.14 3.47 -19.84
N THR A 136 36.46 4.43 -19.17
CA THR A 136 36.96 5.81 -19.05
C THR A 136 38.01 5.95 -17.95
N GLY A 137 38.02 5.06 -16.98
CA GLY A 137 38.86 5.15 -15.78
C GLY A 137 38.41 6.18 -14.75
N ASP A 138 37.30 6.89 -14.97
CA ASP A 138 36.71 7.81 -14.01
C ASP A 138 35.67 7.08 -13.13
N PRO A 139 35.92 6.90 -11.82
CA PRO A 139 35.05 6.15 -10.93
C PRO A 139 33.69 6.85 -10.67
N LEU A 140 33.48 8.08 -11.16
CA LEU A 140 32.23 8.81 -11.05
C LEU A 140 31.08 8.10 -11.81
N PHE A 141 31.42 7.32 -12.83
CA PHE A 141 30.43 6.59 -13.62
C PHE A 141 29.98 5.27 -12.97
N ASP A 142 30.78 4.72 -12.03
CA ASP A 142 30.49 3.42 -11.41
C ASP A 142 29.24 3.50 -10.51
N GLY A 143 28.20 2.72 -10.83
CA GLY A 143 26.92 2.70 -10.11
C GLY A 143 26.00 3.88 -10.42
N THR A 144 26.51 4.94 -11.05
CA THR A 144 25.74 6.15 -11.37
C THR A 144 24.91 5.96 -12.64
N LEU A 145 25.52 5.37 -13.67
CA LEU A 145 24.86 5.18 -14.97
C LEU A 145 23.74 4.15 -14.89
N GLU A 146 23.91 3.10 -14.11
CA GLU A 146 22.89 2.08 -13.87
C GLU A 146 21.64 2.70 -13.24
N GLN A 147 21.82 3.55 -12.23
CA GLN A 147 20.72 4.24 -11.55
C GLN A 147 20.02 5.22 -12.50
N ALA A 148 20.78 5.97 -13.28
CA ALA A 148 20.22 6.89 -14.27
C ALA A 148 19.43 6.15 -15.36
N LEU A 149 19.98 5.06 -15.89
CA LEU A 149 19.31 4.21 -16.87
C LEU A 149 18.02 3.60 -16.31
N GLN A 150 18.04 3.12 -15.07
CA GLN A 150 16.86 2.56 -14.42
C GLN A 150 15.72 3.57 -14.37
N ILE A 151 15.99 4.80 -13.94
CA ILE A 151 14.96 5.85 -13.86
C ILE A 151 14.42 6.18 -15.24
N GLY A 152 15.30 6.26 -16.26
CA GLY A 152 14.90 6.54 -17.63
C GLY A 152 14.01 5.43 -18.23
N ILE A 153 14.35 4.17 -18.00
CA ILE A 153 13.57 3.01 -18.46
C ILE A 153 12.25 2.89 -17.71
N GLU A 154 12.23 3.14 -16.39
CA GLU A 154 11.02 3.12 -15.57
C GLU A 154 10.04 4.25 -15.90
N SER A 155 10.38 5.21 -16.78
CA SER A 155 9.42 6.19 -17.29
C SER A 155 8.34 5.54 -18.17
N ALA A 156 8.61 4.36 -18.77
CA ALA A 156 7.57 3.56 -19.43
C ALA A 156 6.63 2.93 -18.38
N PRO A 157 5.29 3.07 -18.54
CA PRO A 157 4.32 2.57 -17.55
C PRO A 157 4.37 1.06 -17.31
N PHE A 158 4.76 0.30 -18.34
CA PHE A 158 4.82 -1.18 -18.32
C PHE A 158 6.19 -1.72 -17.89
N VAL A 159 7.20 -0.86 -17.59
CA VAL A 159 8.54 -1.28 -17.19
C VAL A 159 8.79 -1.04 -15.70
N THR A 160 9.44 -1.99 -15.05
CA THR A 160 9.94 -1.87 -13.68
C THR A 160 11.35 -2.43 -13.57
N GLY A 161 12.21 -1.75 -12.81
CA GLY A 161 13.60 -2.16 -12.58
C GLY A 161 13.76 -3.02 -11.33
N TYR A 162 14.41 -4.18 -11.48
CA TYR A 162 14.82 -4.99 -10.33
C TYR A 162 16.01 -4.32 -9.62
N ARG A 163 15.93 -4.20 -8.31
CA ARG A 163 16.92 -3.45 -7.52
C ARG A 163 18.32 -4.07 -7.59
N ARG A 164 19.30 -3.25 -7.98
CA ARG A 164 20.69 -3.66 -8.13
C ARG A 164 21.28 -4.28 -6.84
N ASP A 165 21.05 -3.66 -5.68
CA ASP A 165 21.58 -4.17 -4.40
C ASP A 165 20.98 -5.53 -4.00
N ALA A 166 19.68 -5.73 -4.28
CA ALA A 166 19.03 -7.02 -4.07
C ALA A 166 19.61 -8.08 -5.01
N ALA A 167 19.85 -7.71 -6.28
CA ALA A 167 20.48 -8.59 -7.25
C ALA A 167 21.90 -8.98 -6.85
N LEU A 168 22.70 -8.03 -6.37
CA LEU A 168 24.08 -8.28 -5.93
C LEU A 168 24.13 -9.20 -4.69
N GLN A 169 23.24 -8.98 -3.71
CA GLN A 169 23.13 -9.86 -2.53
C GLN A 169 22.72 -11.29 -2.93
N LEU A 170 21.74 -11.39 -3.85
CA LEU A 170 21.31 -12.68 -4.34
C LEU A 170 22.41 -13.38 -5.14
N ALA A 171 23.09 -12.68 -6.04
CA ALA A 171 24.23 -13.20 -6.78
C ALA A 171 25.34 -13.73 -5.85
N ALA A 172 25.66 -12.96 -4.79
CA ALA A 172 26.63 -13.36 -3.77
C ALA A 172 26.22 -14.63 -2.99
N SER A 173 24.91 -14.88 -2.86
CA SER A 173 24.40 -16.12 -2.25
C SER A 173 24.50 -17.33 -3.19
N LEU A 174 24.55 -17.10 -4.50
CA LEU A 174 24.63 -18.15 -5.53
C LEU A 174 26.09 -18.50 -5.90
N GLY A 175 27.02 -17.60 -5.67
CA GLY A 175 28.44 -17.79 -5.95
C GLY A 175 29.31 -16.60 -5.55
N PRO A 176 30.62 -16.72 -5.63
CA PRO A 176 31.52 -15.62 -5.31
C PRO A 176 31.48 -14.57 -6.43
N VAL A 177 30.81 -13.43 -6.15
CA VAL A 177 30.75 -12.28 -7.05
C VAL A 177 31.21 -11.01 -6.35
N THR A 178 31.91 -10.14 -7.06
CA THR A 178 32.39 -8.83 -6.58
C THR A 178 31.67 -7.67 -7.26
N ALA A 179 31.00 -7.94 -8.40
CA ALA A 179 30.26 -6.99 -9.21
C ALA A 179 29.06 -7.70 -9.84
N LEU A 180 28.04 -6.95 -10.18
CA LEU A 180 26.86 -7.44 -10.90
C LEU A 180 27.14 -7.37 -12.42
N ASP A 181 28.11 -8.17 -12.90
CA ASP A 181 28.36 -8.26 -14.33
C ASP A 181 27.20 -8.89 -15.10
N GLU A 182 27.26 -8.92 -16.42
CA GLU A 182 26.21 -9.50 -17.26
C GLU A 182 25.88 -10.95 -16.88
N ALA A 183 26.90 -11.75 -16.57
CA ALA A 183 26.71 -13.17 -16.23
C ALA A 183 25.99 -13.33 -14.88
N ALA A 184 26.40 -12.57 -13.87
CA ALA A 184 25.74 -12.55 -12.57
C ALA A 184 24.31 -12.00 -12.67
N ALA A 185 24.10 -10.91 -13.43
CA ALA A 185 22.77 -10.34 -13.66
C ALA A 185 21.83 -11.33 -14.36
N ARG A 186 22.30 -12.04 -15.37
CA ARG A 186 21.50 -13.09 -16.06
C ARG A 186 21.15 -14.24 -15.13
N LEU A 187 22.09 -14.68 -14.29
CA LEU A 187 21.81 -15.73 -13.30
C LEU A 187 20.71 -15.32 -12.33
N VAL A 188 20.79 -14.10 -11.80
CA VAL A 188 19.75 -13.53 -10.92
C VAL A 188 18.43 -13.39 -11.65
N ALA A 189 18.45 -12.85 -12.88
CA ALA A 189 17.25 -12.66 -13.68
C ALA A 189 16.51 -13.98 -13.95
N VAL A 190 17.21 -15.03 -14.30
CA VAL A 190 16.63 -16.37 -14.49
C VAL A 190 16.00 -16.89 -13.19
N ARG A 191 16.65 -16.68 -12.05
CA ARG A 191 16.15 -17.13 -10.75
C ARG A 191 14.90 -16.38 -10.31
N GLU A 192 14.90 -15.06 -10.41
CA GLU A 192 13.79 -14.19 -9.97
C GLU A 192 12.64 -14.12 -11.00
N GLY A 193 12.89 -14.59 -12.22
CA GLY A 193 11.94 -14.49 -13.31
C GLY A 193 11.90 -13.10 -13.95
N VAL A 194 12.97 -12.32 -13.82
CA VAL A 194 13.13 -11.03 -14.50
C VAL A 194 13.19 -11.25 -15.99
N LYS A 195 12.41 -10.46 -16.76
CA LYS A 195 12.21 -10.68 -18.20
C LYS A 195 13.39 -10.25 -19.05
N LEU A 196 14.12 -9.19 -18.66
CA LEU A 196 15.22 -8.62 -19.43
C LEU A 196 16.44 -8.32 -18.55
N VAL A 197 17.62 -8.48 -19.11
CA VAL A 197 18.87 -7.95 -18.53
C VAL A 197 19.42 -6.86 -19.46
N MET A 198 19.76 -5.70 -18.91
CA MET A 198 20.46 -4.64 -19.63
C MET A 198 21.94 -4.63 -19.24
N ALA A 199 22.81 -4.67 -20.23
CA ALA A 199 24.25 -4.60 -20.06
C ALA A 199 24.80 -3.41 -20.85
N GLY A 200 25.52 -2.50 -20.19
CA GLY A 200 26.03 -1.28 -20.77
C GLY A 200 27.53 -1.13 -20.71
N SER A 201 28.07 -0.23 -21.51
CA SER A 201 29.45 0.23 -21.45
C SER A 201 29.55 1.73 -21.71
N ILE A 202 30.57 2.35 -21.14
CA ILE A 202 30.97 3.72 -21.42
C ILE A 202 32.46 3.74 -21.73
N MET A 203 32.83 4.44 -22.81
CA MET A 203 34.24 4.70 -23.19
C MET A 203 34.45 6.19 -23.43
N GLU A 204 35.68 6.65 -23.29
CA GLU A 204 36.12 8.02 -23.60
C GLU A 204 37.14 8.00 -24.73
N ASP A 205 36.94 8.85 -25.73
CA ASP A 205 37.92 9.10 -26.79
C ASP A 205 38.00 10.60 -27.05
N ASP A 206 39.17 11.18 -26.79
CA ASP A 206 39.48 12.61 -26.97
C ASP A 206 38.44 13.56 -26.33
N GLY A 207 38.05 13.25 -25.10
CA GLY A 207 37.09 14.04 -24.30
C GLY A 207 35.62 13.86 -24.69
N ARG A 208 35.32 12.96 -25.61
CA ARG A 208 33.96 12.54 -25.96
C ARG A 208 33.64 11.20 -25.32
N TYR A 209 32.41 11.03 -24.93
CA TYR A 209 31.93 9.79 -24.31
C TYR A 209 30.99 9.06 -25.25
N GLN A 210 31.16 7.76 -25.36
CA GLN A 210 30.28 6.90 -26.10
C GLN A 210 29.65 5.90 -25.12
N LEU A 211 28.33 5.89 -25.11
CA LEU A 211 27.54 4.97 -24.29
C LEU A 211 26.84 3.96 -25.19
N TYR A 212 26.88 2.69 -24.80
CA TYR A 212 26.21 1.61 -25.50
C TYR A 212 25.48 0.73 -24.48
N VAL A 213 24.23 0.35 -24.73
CA VAL A 213 23.43 -0.56 -23.92
C VAL A 213 22.72 -1.56 -24.82
N ARG A 214 22.62 -2.80 -24.36
CA ARG A 214 21.87 -3.87 -24.97
C ARG A 214 20.93 -4.53 -23.95
N ALA A 215 19.71 -4.78 -24.37
CA ALA A 215 18.73 -5.57 -23.63
C ALA A 215 18.80 -7.03 -24.11
N LEU A 216 18.90 -7.97 -23.18
CA LEU A 216 19.19 -9.37 -23.42
C LEU A 216 18.09 -10.27 -22.86
N ASP A 217 17.76 -11.36 -23.55
CA ASP A 217 17.07 -12.49 -22.92
C ASP A 217 17.97 -13.12 -21.84
N PRO A 218 17.51 -13.24 -20.60
CA PRO A 218 18.35 -13.78 -19.52
C PRO A 218 18.81 -15.21 -19.75
N LYS A 219 18.00 -16.06 -20.39
CA LYS A 219 18.28 -17.49 -20.60
C LYS A 219 19.25 -17.71 -21.76
N GLY A 220 18.90 -17.18 -22.94
CA GLY A 220 19.67 -17.38 -24.17
C GLY A 220 20.82 -16.40 -24.34
N GLY A 221 20.74 -15.21 -23.77
CA GLY A 221 21.68 -14.10 -24.01
C GLY A 221 21.51 -13.46 -25.39
N GLU A 222 20.33 -13.66 -26.02
CA GLU A 222 19.98 -13.08 -27.30
C GLU A 222 19.74 -11.57 -27.12
N ILE A 223 20.28 -10.74 -28.00
CA ILE A 223 20.05 -9.29 -27.98
C ILE A 223 18.66 -9.02 -28.55
N LEU A 224 17.79 -8.43 -27.74
CA LEU A 224 16.42 -8.08 -28.09
C LEU A 224 16.28 -6.61 -28.51
N ALA A 225 17.09 -5.74 -27.91
CA ALA A 225 17.16 -4.32 -28.23
C ALA A 225 18.56 -3.80 -27.96
N SER A 226 19.00 -2.72 -28.65
CA SER A 226 20.28 -2.07 -28.34
C SER A 226 20.24 -0.61 -28.75
N ALA A 227 20.91 0.26 -27.98
CA ALA A 227 21.02 1.67 -28.28
C ALA A 227 22.44 2.17 -28.03
N GLN A 228 22.85 3.21 -28.77
CA GLN A 228 24.14 3.87 -28.64
C GLN A 228 23.95 5.37 -28.77
N VAL A 229 24.55 6.13 -27.86
CA VAL A 229 24.50 7.60 -27.85
C VAL A 229 25.88 8.14 -27.52
N ASP A 230 26.23 9.27 -28.17
CA ASP A 230 27.48 9.97 -27.95
C ASP A 230 27.23 11.26 -27.12
N ALA A 231 28.05 11.50 -26.09
CA ALA A 231 28.08 12.75 -25.34
C ALA A 231 29.37 13.53 -25.67
N ARG A 232 29.25 14.84 -25.88
CA ARG A 232 30.38 15.70 -26.29
C ARG A 232 31.37 15.97 -25.18
N ASP A 233 30.87 15.91 -23.93
CA ASP A 233 31.68 16.09 -22.74
C ASP A 233 31.00 15.37 -21.53
N LYS A 234 31.66 15.39 -20.39
CA LYS A 234 31.19 14.76 -19.17
C LYS A 234 29.84 15.29 -18.65
N LEU A 235 29.54 16.57 -18.86
CA LEU A 235 28.29 17.19 -18.39
C LEU A 235 27.07 16.72 -19.19
N GLU A 236 27.26 16.27 -20.40
CA GLU A 236 26.19 15.73 -21.24
C GLU A 236 25.90 14.25 -20.99
N VAL A 237 26.72 13.53 -20.21
CA VAL A 237 26.57 12.08 -20.03
C VAL A 237 25.22 11.70 -19.43
N LEU A 238 24.73 12.42 -18.41
CA LEU A 238 23.39 12.12 -17.85
C LEU A 238 22.25 12.31 -18.86
N ALA A 239 22.35 13.36 -19.69
CA ALA A 239 21.38 13.59 -20.76
C ALA A 239 21.46 12.49 -21.83
N ALA A 240 22.67 12.02 -22.14
CA ALA A 240 22.90 10.93 -23.09
C ALA A 240 22.31 9.59 -22.56
N VAL A 241 22.41 9.32 -21.25
CA VAL A 241 21.73 8.16 -20.64
C VAL A 241 20.22 8.26 -20.76
N GLY A 242 19.64 9.45 -20.60
CA GLY A 242 18.22 9.70 -20.80
C GLY A 242 17.77 9.45 -22.25
N GLU A 243 18.56 9.89 -23.23
CA GLU A 243 18.33 9.62 -24.65
C GLU A 243 18.39 8.11 -24.96
N LEU A 244 19.43 7.45 -24.47
CA LEU A 244 19.63 6.02 -24.61
C LEU A 244 18.49 5.21 -23.99
N ALA A 245 17.98 5.62 -22.82
CA ALA A 245 16.80 5.01 -22.22
C ALA A 245 15.53 5.18 -23.07
N GLY A 246 15.39 6.35 -23.71
CA GLY A 246 14.30 6.63 -24.66
C GLY A 246 14.32 5.72 -25.88
N ASP A 247 15.50 5.55 -26.49
CA ASP A 247 15.69 4.70 -27.68
C ASP A 247 15.42 3.22 -27.34
N LEU A 248 15.91 2.74 -26.19
CA LEU A 248 15.64 1.37 -25.72
C LEU A 248 14.15 1.13 -25.45
N ARG A 249 13.46 2.09 -24.86
CA ARG A 249 12.01 1.99 -24.62
C ARG A 249 11.23 1.89 -25.94
N GLU A 250 11.61 2.64 -26.96
CA GLU A 250 11.02 2.57 -28.29
C GLU A 250 11.21 1.17 -28.91
N GLU A 251 12.42 0.60 -28.84
CA GLU A 251 12.67 -0.76 -29.32
C GLU A 251 11.91 -1.84 -28.51
N LEU A 252 11.61 -1.55 -27.24
CA LEU A 252 10.82 -2.43 -26.36
C LEU A 252 9.30 -2.24 -26.51
N GLY A 253 8.85 -1.35 -27.41
CA GLY A 253 7.44 -1.17 -27.76
C GLY A 253 6.71 -0.08 -26.97
N ASP A 254 7.43 0.93 -26.44
CA ASP A 254 6.80 2.11 -25.86
C ASP A 254 6.29 3.05 -26.97
N ASP A 255 4.99 2.92 -27.29
CA ASP A 255 4.30 3.73 -28.29
C ASP A 255 3.71 5.04 -27.75
N SER A 256 4.09 5.48 -26.54
CA SER A 256 3.53 6.67 -25.92
C SER A 256 3.76 7.93 -26.80
N LEU A 257 2.66 8.64 -27.11
CA LEU A 257 2.63 9.80 -28.04
C LEU A 257 3.34 11.05 -27.49
N ASP A 258 3.73 11.07 -26.22
CA ASP A 258 4.35 12.22 -25.54
C ASP A 258 5.90 12.14 -25.45
N ARG A 259 6.53 11.42 -26.38
CA ARG A 259 7.99 11.16 -26.40
C ARG A 259 8.86 12.40 -26.18
N GLU A 260 8.49 13.54 -26.78
CA GLU A 260 9.28 14.76 -26.71
C GLU A 260 9.15 15.48 -25.37
N LYS A 261 7.99 15.35 -24.69
CA LYS A 261 7.82 15.82 -23.31
C LYS A 261 8.49 14.87 -22.30
N LEU A 262 8.42 13.56 -22.53
CA LEU A 262 9.07 12.55 -21.70
C LEU A 262 10.60 12.62 -21.79
N ARG A 263 11.15 12.91 -22.98
CA ARG A 263 12.60 13.11 -23.17
C ARG A 263 13.17 14.28 -22.34
N ILE A 264 12.36 15.26 -21.99
CA ILE A 264 12.81 16.50 -21.32
C ILE A 264 12.40 16.51 -19.83
N SER A 265 11.27 15.89 -19.45
CA SER A 265 10.70 16.02 -18.11
C SER A 265 10.94 14.84 -17.16
N GLU A 266 11.34 13.67 -17.69
CA GLU A 266 11.52 12.45 -16.91
C GLU A 266 12.95 11.89 -16.95
N THR A 267 13.92 12.71 -17.32
CA THR A 267 15.33 12.39 -17.10
C THR A 267 15.65 12.43 -15.62
N PHE A 268 16.72 11.73 -15.24
CA PHE A 268 17.25 11.72 -13.88
C PHE A 268 17.16 13.11 -13.22
N THR A 269 16.49 13.20 -12.08
CA THR A 269 16.15 14.46 -11.43
C THR A 269 17.32 15.16 -10.74
N ALA A 270 18.53 14.56 -10.72
CA ALA A 270 19.75 15.22 -10.25
C ALA A 270 20.36 16.14 -11.30
N LYS A 271 20.81 17.31 -10.88
CA LYS A 271 21.43 18.32 -11.77
C LYS A 271 22.86 18.02 -12.17
N SER A 272 23.56 17.14 -11.45
CA SER A 272 24.96 16.79 -11.69
C SER A 272 25.22 15.29 -11.52
N LEU A 273 26.30 14.81 -12.14
CA LEU A 273 26.78 13.45 -11.97
C LEU A 273 27.20 13.19 -10.51
N GLU A 274 27.77 14.19 -9.87
CA GLU A 274 28.21 14.14 -8.47
C GLU A 274 27.03 13.92 -7.53
N ALA A 275 25.94 14.68 -7.71
CA ALA A 275 24.70 14.47 -6.95
C ALA A 275 24.11 13.08 -7.20
N ALA A 276 24.12 12.62 -8.44
CA ALA A 276 23.64 11.29 -8.82
C ALA A 276 24.47 10.16 -8.18
N GLN A 277 25.79 10.27 -8.20
CA GLN A 277 26.70 9.29 -7.59
C GLN A 277 26.52 9.23 -6.07
N ALA A 278 26.53 10.39 -5.40
CA ALA A 278 26.33 10.45 -3.96
C ALA A 278 24.99 9.81 -3.57
N TYR A 279 23.92 10.09 -4.32
CA TYR A 279 22.60 9.50 -4.11
C TYR A 279 22.60 7.98 -4.32
N ALA A 280 23.17 7.46 -5.42
CA ALA A 280 23.25 6.03 -5.68
C ALA A 280 24.00 5.29 -4.57
N LYS A 281 25.12 5.86 -4.10
CA LYS A 281 25.89 5.31 -3.00
C LYS A 281 25.13 5.34 -1.67
N ALA A 282 24.41 6.43 -1.39
CA ALA A 282 23.57 6.54 -0.21
C ALA A 282 22.47 5.47 -0.20
N GLN A 283 21.81 5.23 -1.33
CA GLN A 283 20.78 4.19 -1.47
C GLN A 283 21.35 2.79 -1.21
N SER A 284 22.51 2.48 -1.78
CA SER A 284 23.18 1.19 -1.56
C SER A 284 23.53 0.97 -0.08
N LEU A 285 24.07 1.99 0.59
CA LEU A 285 24.38 1.93 2.02
C LEU A 285 23.11 1.76 2.86
N GLN A 286 22.04 2.51 2.57
CA GLN A 286 20.75 2.41 3.24
C GLN A 286 20.15 1.01 3.10
N TYR A 287 20.18 0.43 1.90
CA TYR A 287 19.68 -0.92 1.65
C TYR A 287 20.44 -1.98 2.45
N ASN A 288 21.75 -1.80 2.58
CA ASN A 288 22.61 -2.69 3.37
C ASN A 288 22.56 -2.43 4.89
N GLY A 289 21.63 -1.57 5.36
CA GLY A 289 21.44 -1.24 6.77
C GLY A 289 22.51 -0.32 7.37
N LYS A 290 23.40 0.23 6.55
CA LYS A 290 24.45 1.18 6.95
C LYS A 290 23.90 2.60 6.97
N TYR A 291 22.92 2.82 7.84
CA TYR A 291 22.15 4.07 7.86
C TYR A 291 23.00 5.30 8.19
N GLU A 292 23.96 5.20 9.11
CA GLU A 292 24.85 6.32 9.47
C GLU A 292 25.66 6.79 8.25
N ASP A 293 26.33 5.83 7.58
CA ASP A 293 27.09 6.15 6.37
C ASP A 293 26.20 6.71 5.25
N SER A 294 24.97 6.20 5.12
CA SER A 294 24.03 6.68 4.08
C SER A 294 23.60 8.12 4.30
N VAL A 295 23.50 8.57 5.56
CA VAL A 295 23.16 9.96 5.91
C VAL A 295 24.15 10.94 5.31
N ASP A 296 25.44 10.64 5.39
CA ASP A 296 26.50 11.52 4.89
C ASP A 296 26.42 11.66 3.35
N PHE A 297 26.23 10.55 2.63
CA PHE A 297 26.09 10.58 1.17
C PHE A 297 24.79 11.23 0.68
N TYR A 298 23.67 11.07 1.41
CA TYR A 298 22.46 11.83 1.07
C TYR A 298 22.65 13.33 1.27
N ARG A 299 23.39 13.76 2.31
CA ARG A 299 23.73 15.17 2.53
C ARG A 299 24.63 15.70 1.41
N GLU A 300 25.63 14.92 1.00
CA GLU A 300 26.48 15.26 -0.14
C GLU A 300 25.63 15.45 -1.42
N ALA A 301 24.71 14.53 -1.72
CA ALA A 301 23.79 14.67 -2.86
C ALA A 301 22.93 15.95 -2.79
N ILE A 302 22.49 16.35 -1.58
CA ILE A 302 21.71 17.58 -1.36
C ILE A 302 22.59 18.83 -1.47
N GLU A 303 23.84 18.79 -1.05
CA GLU A 303 24.80 19.90 -1.21
C GLU A 303 25.09 20.17 -2.68
N GLU A 304 25.20 19.13 -3.50
CA GLU A 304 25.38 19.23 -4.96
C GLU A 304 24.10 19.65 -5.71
N ASP A 305 22.91 19.29 -5.19
CA ASP A 305 21.60 19.69 -5.73
C ASP A 305 20.56 19.89 -4.61
N GLU A 306 20.39 21.14 -4.19
CA GLU A 306 19.44 21.53 -3.13
C GLU A 306 17.96 21.21 -3.44
N HIS A 307 17.62 20.92 -4.71
CA HIS A 307 16.28 20.56 -5.16
C HIS A 307 16.10 19.06 -5.41
N PHE A 308 17.08 18.25 -5.08
CA PHE A 308 17.02 16.81 -5.29
C PHE A 308 16.04 16.13 -4.28
N GLY A 309 14.75 16.20 -4.56
CA GLY A 309 13.67 15.76 -3.66
C GLY A 309 13.80 14.32 -3.17
N ARG A 310 14.28 13.39 -4.02
CA ARG A 310 14.51 11.99 -3.63
C ARG A 310 15.63 11.83 -2.60
N ALA A 311 16.66 12.66 -2.66
CA ALA A 311 17.74 12.61 -1.67
C ALA A 311 17.22 12.99 -0.26
N TYR A 312 16.32 13.99 -0.17
CA TYR A 312 15.66 14.32 1.09
C TYR A 312 14.81 13.16 1.64
N SER A 313 14.03 12.48 0.79
CA SER A 313 13.22 11.35 1.26
C SER A 313 14.06 10.16 1.73
N GLY A 314 15.17 9.87 1.03
CA GLY A 314 16.15 8.86 1.43
C GLY A 314 16.85 9.21 2.76
N LEU A 315 17.29 10.46 2.90
CA LEU A 315 17.89 10.98 4.14
C LEU A 315 16.93 10.83 5.32
N ALA A 316 15.67 11.25 5.15
CA ALA A 316 14.66 11.17 6.19
C ALA A 316 14.39 9.74 6.65
N LEU A 317 14.37 8.77 5.72
CA LEU A 317 14.24 7.34 6.04
C LEU A 317 15.43 6.81 6.83
N SER A 318 16.66 7.20 6.45
CA SER A 318 17.88 6.79 7.17
C SER A 318 17.90 7.36 8.59
N LEU A 319 17.58 8.65 8.75
CA LEU A 319 17.48 9.32 10.05
C LEU A 319 16.43 8.65 10.96
N GLY A 320 15.24 8.33 10.41
CA GLY A 320 14.20 7.62 11.16
C GLY A 320 14.63 6.19 11.56
N SER A 321 15.40 5.51 10.72
CA SER A 321 15.95 4.18 11.04
C SER A 321 16.99 4.22 12.15
N LEU A 322 17.66 5.37 12.34
CA LEU A 322 18.61 5.65 13.43
C LEU A 322 17.91 6.15 14.70
N GLY A 323 16.60 6.35 14.71
CA GLY A 323 15.85 6.94 15.82
C GLY A 323 16.06 8.46 16.00
N ARG A 324 16.56 9.14 14.96
CA ARG A 324 16.75 10.60 14.93
C ARG A 324 15.46 11.28 14.42
N ASP A 325 14.37 11.08 15.14
CA ASP A 325 13.00 11.38 14.68
C ASP A 325 12.78 12.86 14.37
N ASP A 326 13.29 13.79 15.21
CA ASP A 326 13.15 15.24 14.97
C ASP A 326 13.83 15.68 13.66
N GLU A 327 15.01 15.14 13.38
CA GLU A 327 15.73 15.41 12.13
C GLU A 327 15.03 14.76 10.93
N ALA A 328 14.52 13.55 11.09
CA ALA A 328 13.73 12.87 10.07
C ALA A 328 12.49 13.67 9.69
N ASP A 329 11.73 14.16 10.67
CA ASP A 329 10.53 14.99 10.48
C ASP A 329 10.84 16.32 9.77
N ALA A 330 11.93 16.98 10.16
CA ALA A 330 12.39 18.19 9.48
C ALA A 330 12.76 17.91 8.01
N THR A 331 13.44 16.81 7.77
CA THR A 331 13.88 16.39 6.43
C THR A 331 12.70 15.96 5.56
N TRP A 332 11.69 15.27 6.12
CA TRP A 332 10.44 14.95 5.40
C TRP A 332 9.72 16.20 4.90
N LYS A 333 9.68 17.28 5.71
CA LYS A 333 9.08 18.55 5.27
C LYS A 333 9.79 19.11 4.04
N LEU A 334 11.14 19.00 3.99
CA LEU A 334 11.93 19.41 2.82
C LEU A 334 11.66 18.51 1.60
N ALA A 335 11.55 17.20 1.80
CA ALA A 335 11.16 16.28 0.72
C ALA A 335 9.81 16.66 0.11
N LEU A 336 8.81 16.96 0.96
CA LEU A 336 7.47 17.38 0.51
C LEU A 336 7.47 18.76 -0.19
N GLN A 337 8.36 19.68 0.20
CA GLN A 337 8.53 20.97 -0.50
C GLN A 337 9.15 20.79 -1.90
N ASN A 338 9.94 19.74 -2.08
CA ASN A 338 10.63 19.43 -3.35
C ASN A 338 9.89 18.38 -4.21
N LEU A 339 8.60 18.10 -3.95
CA LEU A 339 7.81 17.18 -4.80
C LEU A 339 7.71 17.64 -6.27
N GLY A 340 7.76 18.95 -6.52
CA GLY A 340 7.71 19.52 -7.87
C GLY A 340 8.95 19.28 -8.72
N SER A 341 10.09 18.91 -8.11
CA SER A 341 11.33 18.54 -8.81
C SER A 341 11.47 17.03 -9.04
N MET A 342 10.50 16.24 -8.60
CA MET A 342 10.44 14.80 -8.82
C MET A 342 9.64 14.46 -10.07
N THR A 343 9.96 13.34 -10.72
CA THR A 343 9.06 12.75 -11.72
C THR A 343 7.71 12.39 -11.06
N GLU A 344 6.67 12.19 -11.84
CA GLU A 344 5.36 11.84 -11.28
C GLU A 344 5.41 10.49 -10.52
N ARG A 345 6.13 9.50 -11.08
CA ARG A 345 6.36 8.20 -10.44
C ARG A 345 7.07 8.34 -9.10
N GLU A 346 8.15 9.11 -9.06
CA GLU A 346 8.90 9.38 -7.84
C GLU A 346 8.06 10.12 -6.79
N ARG A 347 7.26 11.09 -7.22
CA ARG A 347 6.37 11.86 -6.35
C ARG A 347 5.34 10.96 -5.68
N LEU A 348 4.66 10.11 -6.44
CA LEU A 348 3.65 9.18 -5.91
C LEU A 348 4.27 8.12 -4.99
N ARG A 349 5.44 7.55 -5.34
CA ARG A 349 6.21 6.66 -4.44
C ARG A 349 6.58 7.36 -3.13
N THR A 350 7.04 8.61 -3.19
CA THR A 350 7.42 9.41 -2.01
C THR A 350 6.21 9.70 -1.11
N LEU A 351 5.05 10.05 -1.68
CA LEU A 351 3.81 10.27 -0.93
C LEU A 351 3.32 8.98 -0.26
N GLY A 352 3.27 7.87 -1.00
CA GLY A 352 2.91 6.56 -0.45
C GLY A 352 3.81 6.16 0.72
N LEU A 353 5.11 6.36 0.59
CA LEU A 353 6.09 6.08 1.63
C LEU A 353 5.93 7.01 2.84
N TYR A 354 5.73 8.31 2.63
CA TYR A 354 5.48 9.28 3.69
C TYR A 354 4.22 8.92 4.50
N TYR A 355 3.11 8.67 3.82
CA TYR A 355 1.87 8.32 4.50
C TYR A 355 1.94 6.97 5.21
N SER A 356 2.65 5.99 4.65
CA SER A 356 2.78 4.66 5.25
C SER A 356 3.73 4.62 6.46
N ARG A 357 4.85 5.33 6.41
CA ARG A 357 5.93 5.25 7.41
C ARG A 357 5.88 6.35 8.47
N VAL A 358 5.59 7.59 8.06
CA VAL A 358 5.68 8.77 8.94
C VAL A 358 4.34 9.03 9.61
N THR A 359 3.30 9.35 8.83
CA THR A 359 1.99 9.67 9.41
C THR A 359 1.18 8.43 9.75
N ARG A 360 1.55 7.27 9.23
CA ARG A 360 0.81 6.01 9.33
C ARG A 360 -0.66 6.14 8.92
N ASN A 361 -0.95 7.10 8.02
CA ASN A 361 -2.27 7.27 7.42
C ASN A 361 -2.43 6.26 6.29
N ARG A 362 -3.03 5.10 6.62
CA ARG A 362 -3.16 3.97 5.70
C ARG A 362 -4.01 4.30 4.48
N GLU A 363 -5.09 5.06 4.65
CA GLU A 363 -5.97 5.47 3.55
C GLU A 363 -5.21 6.30 2.51
N LYS A 364 -4.51 7.36 2.96
CA LYS A 364 -3.70 8.19 2.05
C LYS A 364 -2.53 7.45 1.42
N ALA A 365 -1.96 6.46 2.12
CA ALA A 365 -0.93 5.61 1.54
C ALA A 365 -1.52 4.75 0.42
N ILE A 366 -2.69 4.13 0.63
CA ILE A 366 -3.43 3.37 -0.38
C ILE A 366 -3.77 4.26 -1.58
N GLU A 367 -4.41 5.42 -1.37
CA GLU A 367 -4.72 6.38 -2.44
C GLU A 367 -3.49 6.74 -3.29
N SER A 368 -2.32 6.95 -2.65
CA SER A 368 -1.08 7.30 -3.35
C SER A 368 -0.53 6.14 -4.17
N TYR A 369 -0.60 4.91 -3.65
CA TYR A 369 -0.15 3.72 -4.36
C TYR A 369 -1.15 3.29 -5.45
N GLU A 370 -2.46 3.46 -5.26
CA GLU A 370 -3.47 3.24 -6.30
C GLU A 370 -3.28 4.19 -7.48
N ALA A 371 -3.07 5.50 -7.20
CA ALA A 371 -2.74 6.47 -8.24
C ALA A 371 -1.44 6.13 -8.97
N LEU A 372 -0.47 5.51 -8.27
CA LEU A 372 0.77 5.05 -8.88
C LEU A 372 0.54 3.84 -9.79
N VAL A 373 -0.23 2.83 -9.35
CA VAL A 373 -0.56 1.65 -10.16
C VAL A 373 -1.43 1.99 -11.37
N GLU A 374 -2.34 2.96 -11.23
CA GLU A 374 -3.18 3.43 -12.34
C GLU A 374 -2.33 3.97 -13.50
N LYS A 375 -1.26 4.70 -13.19
CA LYS A 375 -0.36 5.29 -14.20
C LYS A 375 0.80 4.39 -14.59
N TYR A 376 1.29 3.61 -13.66
CA TYR A 376 2.44 2.71 -13.81
C TYR A 376 2.07 1.29 -13.35
N PRO A 377 1.29 0.55 -14.13
CA PRO A 377 0.79 -0.78 -13.75
C PRO A 377 1.87 -1.80 -13.41
N ALA A 378 3.08 -1.61 -13.91
CA ALA A 378 4.22 -2.47 -13.61
C ALA A 378 5.01 -2.05 -12.36
N ASP A 379 4.58 -1.02 -11.60
CA ASP A 379 5.32 -0.54 -10.44
C ASP A 379 5.30 -1.54 -9.28
N ASP A 380 6.39 -2.28 -9.11
CA ASP A 380 6.56 -3.30 -8.07
C ASP A 380 6.49 -2.71 -6.65
N ALA A 381 7.02 -1.50 -6.44
CA ALA A 381 7.00 -0.83 -5.15
C ALA A 381 5.56 -0.42 -4.77
N ALA A 382 4.73 -0.03 -5.76
CA ALA A 382 3.33 0.28 -5.54
C ALA A 382 2.52 -0.97 -5.17
N HIS A 383 2.66 -2.06 -5.92
CA HIS A 383 1.97 -3.33 -5.61
C HIS A 383 2.37 -3.87 -4.24
N ASN A 384 3.67 -3.85 -3.92
CA ASN A 384 4.14 -4.23 -2.59
C ASN A 384 3.63 -3.28 -1.50
N GLY A 385 3.60 -1.97 -1.78
CA GLY A 385 3.05 -0.96 -0.89
C GLY A 385 1.58 -1.20 -0.60
N LEU A 386 0.75 -1.40 -1.63
CA LEU A 386 -0.68 -1.72 -1.51
C LEU A 386 -0.89 -3.00 -0.68
N ALA A 387 -0.21 -4.09 -1.02
CA ALA A 387 -0.33 -5.35 -0.30
C ALA A 387 -0.06 -5.17 1.20
N ILE A 388 1.00 -4.44 1.56
CA ILE A 388 1.36 -4.15 2.95
C ILE A 388 0.29 -3.27 3.63
N GLN A 389 -0.21 -2.21 2.98
CA GLN A 389 -1.23 -1.35 3.59
C GLN A 389 -2.55 -2.11 3.80
N HIS A 390 -2.99 -2.88 2.80
CA HIS A 390 -4.18 -3.73 2.93
C HIS A 390 -4.01 -4.80 4.00
N PHE A 391 -2.84 -5.41 4.12
CA PHE A 391 -2.54 -6.33 5.23
C PHE A 391 -2.70 -5.66 6.60
N TYR A 392 -2.15 -4.46 6.80
CA TYR A 392 -2.27 -3.73 8.07
C TYR A 392 -3.68 -3.16 8.34
N THR A 393 -4.52 -3.04 7.32
CA THR A 393 -5.95 -2.70 7.48
C THR A 393 -6.85 -3.92 7.55
N LEU A 394 -6.27 -5.13 7.61
CA LEU A 394 -6.94 -6.43 7.66
C LEU A 394 -7.83 -6.70 6.43
N ASN A 395 -7.58 -6.04 5.31
CA ASN A 395 -8.20 -6.33 4.02
C ASN A 395 -7.32 -7.35 3.26
N PHE A 396 -7.42 -8.61 3.68
CA PHE A 396 -6.53 -9.66 3.19
C PHE A 396 -6.79 -10.02 1.72
N ASP A 397 -8.03 -9.89 1.24
CA ASP A 397 -8.36 -10.12 -0.18
C ASP A 397 -7.63 -9.12 -1.09
N ALA A 398 -7.69 -7.84 -0.76
CA ALA A 398 -6.97 -6.81 -1.50
C ALA A 398 -5.44 -6.95 -1.34
N ALA A 399 -4.95 -7.40 -0.17
CA ALA A 399 -3.54 -7.71 0.02
C ALA A 399 -3.07 -8.86 -0.88
N LEU A 400 -3.91 -9.90 -1.04
CA LEU A 400 -3.67 -11.03 -1.96
C LEU A 400 -3.70 -10.57 -3.42
N GLU A 401 -4.64 -9.72 -3.82
CA GLU A 401 -4.70 -9.19 -5.18
C GLU A 401 -3.41 -8.43 -5.52
N ALA A 402 -3.04 -7.46 -4.71
CA ALA A 402 -1.82 -6.66 -4.92
C ALA A 402 -0.54 -7.51 -4.83
N GLY A 403 -0.46 -8.43 -3.87
CA GLY A 403 0.66 -9.38 -3.75
C GLY A 403 0.76 -10.35 -4.93
N GLY A 404 -0.38 -10.77 -5.50
CA GLY A 404 -0.44 -11.58 -6.71
C GLY A 404 0.16 -10.85 -7.92
N LYS A 405 -0.16 -9.55 -8.09
CA LYS A 405 0.45 -8.72 -9.14
C LYS A 405 1.97 -8.60 -9.01
N LEU A 406 2.48 -8.44 -7.79
CA LEU A 406 3.92 -8.46 -7.56
C LEU A 406 4.55 -9.80 -7.99
N LEU A 407 3.89 -10.93 -7.77
CA LEU A 407 4.37 -12.25 -8.19
C LEU A 407 4.25 -12.50 -9.71
N GLU A 408 3.37 -11.79 -10.43
CA GLU A 408 3.36 -11.77 -11.89
C GLU A 408 4.61 -11.06 -12.43
N ILE A 409 5.09 -10.00 -11.74
CA ILE A 409 6.30 -9.24 -12.10
C ILE A 409 7.57 -10.03 -11.76
N TYR A 410 7.63 -10.60 -10.55
CA TYR A 410 8.79 -11.34 -10.02
C TYR A 410 8.38 -12.72 -9.51
N PRO A 411 8.18 -13.71 -10.40
CA PRO A 411 7.72 -15.05 -10.02
C PRO A 411 8.66 -15.82 -9.09
N GLY A 412 9.95 -15.50 -9.11
CA GLY A 412 10.98 -16.11 -8.27
C GLY A 412 11.20 -15.43 -6.91
N SER A 413 10.50 -14.33 -6.61
CA SER A 413 10.70 -13.56 -5.39
C SER A 413 10.34 -14.37 -4.14
N VAL A 414 11.35 -14.77 -3.37
CA VAL A 414 11.17 -15.48 -2.09
C VAL A 414 10.41 -14.63 -1.09
N MET A 415 10.78 -13.35 -0.94
CA MET A 415 10.15 -12.44 0.01
C MET A 415 8.70 -12.12 -0.39
N GLY A 416 8.47 -11.78 -1.67
CA GLY A 416 7.12 -11.51 -2.19
C GLY A 416 6.20 -12.70 -2.00
N ARG A 417 6.66 -13.91 -2.34
CA ARG A 417 5.91 -15.16 -2.20
C ARG A 417 5.64 -15.52 -0.74
N SER A 418 6.62 -15.30 0.15
CA SER A 418 6.43 -15.51 1.58
C SER A 418 5.38 -14.56 2.16
N ASN A 419 5.40 -13.28 1.79
CA ASN A 419 4.38 -12.33 2.22
C ASN A 419 2.99 -12.73 1.66
N TYR A 420 2.93 -13.16 0.41
CA TYR A 420 1.68 -13.64 -0.19
C TYR A 420 1.12 -14.87 0.56
N ALA A 421 1.99 -15.81 0.95
CA ALA A 421 1.60 -16.95 1.78
C ALA A 421 1.07 -16.53 3.16
N LEU A 422 1.68 -15.50 3.77
CA LEU A 422 1.17 -14.93 5.03
C LEU A 422 -0.19 -14.25 4.82
N TYR A 423 -0.39 -13.47 3.76
CA TYR A 423 -1.70 -12.86 3.47
C TYR A 423 -2.79 -13.92 3.31
N ALA A 424 -2.50 -15.02 2.57
CA ALA A 424 -3.43 -16.15 2.43
C ALA A 424 -3.73 -16.83 3.78
N MET A 425 -2.73 -17.00 4.64
CA MET A 425 -2.89 -17.56 5.98
C MET A 425 -3.82 -16.70 6.85
N TYR A 426 -3.62 -15.38 6.84
CA TYR A 426 -4.48 -14.45 7.60
C TYR A 426 -5.89 -14.31 6.99
N ALA A 427 -6.04 -14.51 5.68
CA ALA A 427 -7.33 -14.62 5.00
C ALA A 427 -8.10 -15.92 5.33
N GLY A 428 -7.44 -16.90 5.99
CA GLY A 428 -8.01 -18.22 6.27
C GLY A 428 -7.90 -19.22 5.11
N ASP A 429 -7.26 -18.84 3.98
CA ASP A 429 -6.95 -19.74 2.87
C ASP A 429 -5.65 -20.51 3.16
N PHE A 430 -5.73 -21.40 4.13
CA PHE A 430 -4.56 -22.16 4.60
C PHE A 430 -3.97 -23.07 3.50
N ASP A 431 -4.79 -23.59 2.60
CA ASP A 431 -4.32 -24.45 1.51
C ASP A 431 -3.42 -23.68 0.54
N ARG A 432 -3.85 -22.48 0.13
CA ARG A 432 -3.04 -21.57 -0.68
C ARG A 432 -1.78 -21.15 0.08
N ALA A 433 -1.92 -20.80 1.35
CA ALA A 433 -0.80 -20.37 2.19
C ALA A 433 0.31 -21.43 2.24
N VAL A 434 -0.05 -22.71 2.44
CA VAL A 434 0.89 -23.83 2.48
C VAL A 434 1.49 -24.10 1.09
N ALA A 435 0.68 -24.09 0.04
CA ALA A 435 1.17 -24.29 -1.33
C ALA A 435 2.21 -23.23 -1.75
N GLU A 436 1.99 -21.96 -1.38
CA GLU A 436 2.97 -20.90 -1.65
C GLU A 436 4.20 -20.99 -0.73
N ALA A 437 4.01 -21.35 0.54
CA ALA A 437 5.11 -21.61 1.46
C ALA A 437 6.01 -22.80 1.01
N GLU A 438 5.45 -23.80 0.34
CA GLU A 438 6.20 -24.89 -0.26
C GLU A 438 7.10 -24.40 -1.39
N LYS A 439 6.58 -23.56 -2.28
CA LYS A 439 7.39 -22.91 -3.33
C LYS A 439 8.51 -22.04 -2.75
N VAL A 440 8.25 -21.34 -1.61
CA VAL A 440 9.30 -20.60 -0.89
C VAL A 440 10.41 -21.56 -0.43
N ARG A 441 10.07 -22.72 0.15
CA ARG A 441 11.06 -23.72 0.60
C ARG A 441 11.84 -24.36 -0.56
N GLU A 442 11.23 -24.48 -1.73
CA GLU A 442 11.92 -24.95 -2.95
C GLU A 442 12.92 -23.90 -3.45
N LEU A 443 12.56 -22.61 -3.42
CA LEU A 443 13.42 -21.51 -3.84
C LEU A 443 14.53 -21.22 -2.82
N ASP A 444 14.20 -21.20 -1.53
CA ASP A 444 15.13 -20.95 -0.42
C ASP A 444 14.79 -21.83 0.80
N PRO A 445 15.42 -22.99 0.94
CA PRO A 445 15.24 -23.86 2.10
C PRO A 445 15.62 -23.23 3.44
N SER A 446 16.40 -22.14 3.43
CA SER A 446 16.82 -21.42 4.63
C SER A 446 15.82 -20.36 5.11
N TYR A 447 14.72 -20.14 4.37
CA TYR A 447 13.71 -19.14 4.72
C TYR A 447 12.75 -19.69 5.78
N PHE A 448 13.03 -19.44 7.05
CA PHE A 448 12.33 -20.05 8.19
C PHE A 448 10.83 -19.72 8.26
N LYS A 449 10.39 -18.51 7.83
CA LYS A 449 8.97 -18.09 7.88
C LYS A 449 8.05 -18.98 7.03
N ALA A 450 8.58 -19.70 6.05
CA ALA A 450 7.81 -20.62 5.22
C ALA A 450 7.20 -21.80 6.02
N TRP A 451 7.57 -21.99 7.28
CA TRP A 451 6.95 -22.97 8.16
C TRP A 451 5.73 -22.44 8.95
N LEU A 452 5.53 -21.10 9.01
CA LEU A 452 4.39 -20.51 9.71
C LEU A 452 3.03 -20.95 9.12
N PRO A 453 2.78 -20.84 7.80
CA PRO A 453 1.52 -21.30 7.22
C PRO A 453 1.25 -22.79 7.49
N VAL A 454 2.30 -23.61 7.48
CA VAL A 454 2.19 -25.06 7.76
C VAL A 454 1.75 -25.31 9.20
N ALA A 455 2.32 -24.58 10.17
CA ALA A 455 1.93 -24.69 11.56
C ALA A 455 0.49 -24.21 11.79
N MET A 456 0.10 -23.10 11.18
CA MET A 456 -1.26 -22.55 11.31
C MET A 456 -2.32 -23.42 10.65
N GLN A 457 -2.05 -24.00 9.47
CA GLN A 457 -2.94 -24.97 8.84
C GLN A 457 -3.16 -26.20 9.74
N ALA A 458 -2.08 -26.72 10.34
CA ALA A 458 -2.17 -27.85 11.24
C ALA A 458 -3.03 -27.54 12.47
N LEU A 459 -2.87 -26.36 13.09
CA LEU A 459 -3.71 -25.93 14.21
C LEU A 459 -5.18 -25.74 13.80
N ALA A 460 -5.45 -25.15 12.64
CA ALA A 460 -6.80 -25.02 12.09
C ALA A 460 -7.48 -26.38 11.84
N ALA A 461 -6.68 -27.40 11.49
CA ALA A 461 -7.15 -28.78 11.35
C ALA A 461 -7.22 -29.56 12.69
N GLY A 462 -6.84 -28.95 13.82
CA GLY A 462 -6.80 -29.60 15.14
C GLY A 462 -5.60 -30.54 15.34
N ASP A 463 -4.58 -30.50 14.46
CA ASP A 463 -3.38 -31.34 14.57
C ASP A 463 -2.22 -30.57 15.23
N ALA A 464 -2.27 -30.46 16.55
CA ALA A 464 -1.25 -29.83 17.37
C ALA A 464 0.13 -30.51 17.24
N ALA A 465 0.17 -31.83 16.96
CA ALA A 465 1.41 -32.56 16.79
C ALA A 465 2.13 -32.14 15.49
N ALA A 466 1.40 -32.03 14.38
CA ALA A 466 1.94 -31.53 13.11
C ALA A 466 2.40 -30.07 13.23
N ALA A 467 1.66 -29.22 13.98
CA ALA A 467 2.08 -27.84 14.24
C ALA A 467 3.42 -27.78 14.98
N ARG A 468 3.61 -28.58 16.03
CA ARG A 468 4.89 -28.67 16.74
C ARG A 468 6.03 -29.11 15.83
N GLN A 469 5.81 -30.11 14.97
CA GLN A 469 6.82 -30.55 13.98
C GLN A 469 7.21 -29.43 13.02
N ALA A 470 6.25 -28.61 12.58
CA ALA A 470 6.55 -27.45 11.72
C ALA A 470 7.42 -26.42 12.45
N TYR A 471 7.14 -26.14 13.72
CA TYR A 471 7.96 -25.26 14.55
C TYR A 471 9.35 -25.84 14.85
N GLU A 472 9.48 -27.16 15.06
CA GLU A 472 10.79 -27.81 15.20
C GLU A 472 11.67 -27.64 13.95
N LYS A 473 11.07 -27.80 12.76
CA LYS A 473 11.76 -27.57 11.49
C LYS A 473 12.17 -26.11 11.33
N MET A 474 11.31 -25.16 11.71
CA MET A 474 11.61 -23.74 11.72
C MET A 474 12.79 -23.41 12.64
N ALA A 475 12.79 -23.97 13.85
CA ALA A 475 13.84 -23.73 14.85
C ALA A 475 15.22 -24.19 14.39
N ALA A 476 15.28 -25.25 13.59
CA ALA A 476 16.53 -25.81 13.08
C ALA A 476 17.21 -24.93 12.02
N ILE A 477 16.51 -23.96 11.44
CA ILE A 477 17.02 -23.15 10.31
C ILE A 477 17.96 -22.03 10.79
N SER A 478 17.56 -21.29 11.83
CA SER A 478 18.32 -20.12 12.29
C SER A 478 17.97 -19.74 13.73
N GLY A 479 18.79 -18.89 14.37
CA GLY A 479 18.49 -18.34 15.69
C GLY A 479 17.15 -17.56 15.74
N ARG A 480 16.82 -16.80 14.68
CA ARG A 480 15.54 -16.12 14.55
C ARG A 480 14.38 -17.12 14.36
N GLY A 481 14.62 -18.19 13.58
CA GLY A 481 13.67 -19.29 13.44
C GLY A 481 13.40 -19.98 14.79
N ALA A 482 14.45 -20.22 15.58
CA ALA A 482 14.32 -20.78 16.93
C ALA A 482 13.53 -19.86 17.88
N SER A 483 13.79 -18.54 17.83
CA SER A 483 13.03 -17.55 18.62
C SER A 483 11.54 -17.54 18.25
N THR A 484 11.21 -17.52 16.96
CA THR A 484 9.80 -17.56 16.50
C THR A 484 9.14 -18.89 16.87
N ALA A 485 9.86 -20.00 16.68
CA ALA A 485 9.35 -21.32 16.97
C ALA A 485 9.05 -21.56 18.47
N SER A 486 9.87 -21.01 19.38
CA SER A 486 9.61 -21.14 20.83
C SER A 486 8.31 -20.47 21.25
N LEU A 487 7.98 -19.30 20.67
CA LEU A 487 6.69 -18.66 20.87
C LEU A 487 5.54 -19.53 20.30
N GLY A 488 5.71 -20.06 19.08
CA GLY A 488 4.71 -20.90 18.43
C GLY A 488 4.44 -22.22 19.19
N VAL A 489 5.47 -22.88 19.69
CA VAL A 489 5.32 -24.10 20.52
C VAL A 489 4.57 -23.80 21.81
N ALA A 490 4.86 -22.66 22.44
CA ALA A 490 4.11 -22.22 23.62
C ALA A 490 2.64 -21.90 23.28
N ASP A 491 2.40 -21.24 22.14
CA ASP A 491 1.04 -20.96 21.65
C ASP A 491 0.22 -22.24 21.42
N VAL A 492 0.84 -23.30 20.85
CA VAL A 492 0.23 -24.62 20.69
C VAL A 492 -0.15 -25.22 22.05
N ALA A 493 0.73 -25.16 23.05
CA ALA A 493 0.44 -25.67 24.39
C ALA A 493 -0.72 -24.89 25.05
N MET A 494 -0.73 -23.56 24.90
CA MET A 494 -1.82 -22.71 25.41
C MET A 494 -3.14 -22.97 24.69
N PHE A 495 -3.11 -23.23 23.39
CA PHE A 495 -4.29 -23.63 22.61
C PHE A 495 -4.88 -24.97 23.10
N GLU A 496 -4.05 -25.92 23.50
CA GLU A 496 -4.49 -27.18 24.12
C GLU A 496 -4.91 -27.05 25.62
N GLY A 497 -4.78 -25.83 26.19
CA GLY A 497 -5.04 -25.57 27.61
C GLY A 497 -3.92 -26.00 28.56
N ASP A 498 -2.78 -26.46 28.04
CA ASP A 498 -1.60 -26.84 28.85
C ASP A 498 -0.68 -25.64 29.11
N TYR A 499 -1.22 -24.67 29.85
CA TYR A 499 -0.46 -23.46 30.23
C TYR A 499 0.78 -23.77 31.07
N ALA A 500 0.78 -24.89 31.80
CA ALA A 500 1.93 -25.31 32.60
C ALA A 500 3.11 -25.72 31.73
N ALA A 501 2.86 -26.40 30.61
CA ALA A 501 3.89 -26.74 29.61
C ALA A 501 4.40 -25.54 28.83
N ALA A 502 3.58 -24.50 28.61
CA ALA A 502 3.98 -23.29 27.90
C ALA A 502 5.02 -22.46 28.68
N LYS A 503 4.93 -22.38 30.00
CA LYS A 503 5.78 -21.52 30.85
C LYS A 503 7.29 -21.74 30.68
N PRO A 504 7.84 -22.97 30.81
CA PRO A 504 9.27 -23.18 30.64
C PRO A 504 9.74 -22.84 29.23
N VAL A 505 8.95 -23.16 28.18
CA VAL A 505 9.29 -22.83 26.79
C VAL A 505 9.39 -21.31 26.59
N LEU A 506 8.46 -20.56 27.19
CA LEU A 506 8.48 -19.09 27.13
C LEU A 506 9.65 -18.50 27.92
N THR A 507 9.92 -19.02 29.12
CA THR A 507 11.03 -18.55 29.96
C THR A 507 12.39 -18.77 29.28
N ASP A 508 12.62 -19.94 28.72
CA ASP A 508 13.86 -20.25 27.98
C ASP A 508 13.97 -19.39 26.70
N GLY A 509 12.84 -19.20 25.99
CA GLY A 509 12.77 -18.35 24.81
C GLY A 509 13.05 -16.87 25.12
N ILE A 510 12.55 -16.35 26.24
CA ILE A 510 12.83 -14.98 26.71
C ILE A 510 14.33 -14.82 26.99
N ALA A 511 14.92 -15.74 27.73
CA ALA A 511 16.34 -15.67 28.07
C ALA A 511 17.24 -15.67 26.80
N ALA A 512 16.88 -16.49 25.80
CA ALA A 512 17.59 -16.52 24.52
C ALA A 512 17.45 -15.21 23.73
N ASP A 513 16.24 -14.61 23.71
CA ASP A 513 15.98 -13.36 23.02
C ASP A 513 16.68 -12.16 23.67
N GLU A 514 16.69 -12.11 25.00
CA GLU A 514 17.42 -11.08 25.75
C GLU A 514 18.93 -11.17 25.50
N ALA A 515 19.48 -12.40 25.52
CA ALA A 515 20.88 -12.62 25.20
C ALA A 515 21.27 -12.21 23.77
N SER A 516 20.34 -12.33 22.81
CA SER A 516 20.53 -11.91 21.42
C SER A 516 20.17 -10.45 21.14
N GLY A 517 19.64 -9.71 22.12
CA GLY A 517 19.13 -8.35 21.96
C GLY A 517 17.80 -8.23 21.21
N SER A 518 17.06 -9.33 21.05
CA SER A 518 15.79 -9.41 20.31
C SER A 518 14.61 -8.91 21.15
N ARG A 519 14.64 -7.62 21.56
CA ARG A 519 13.69 -7.01 22.52
C ARG A 519 12.21 -7.23 22.19
N TYR A 520 11.83 -7.11 20.91
CA TYR A 520 10.44 -7.27 20.48
C TYR A 520 9.93 -8.71 20.69
N TYR A 521 10.74 -9.69 20.34
CA TYR A 521 10.40 -11.12 20.53
C TYR A 521 10.35 -11.50 22.01
N ALA A 522 11.29 -10.99 22.82
CA ALA A 522 11.25 -11.16 24.27
C ALA A 522 9.96 -10.54 24.87
N ALA A 523 9.61 -9.31 24.47
CA ALA A 523 8.39 -8.64 24.92
C ALA A 523 7.13 -9.46 24.62
N THR A 524 7.00 -10.01 23.41
CA THR A 524 5.85 -10.84 23.03
C THR A 524 5.75 -12.13 23.84
N LYS A 525 6.91 -12.77 24.14
CA LYS A 525 6.95 -13.96 25.00
C LYS A 525 6.61 -13.64 26.46
N TYR A 526 7.03 -12.48 26.98
CA TYR A 526 6.62 -12.03 28.31
C TYR A 526 5.10 -11.83 28.39
N ILE A 527 4.46 -11.30 27.34
CA ILE A 527 2.99 -11.19 27.26
C ILE A 527 2.34 -12.59 27.30
N ALA A 528 2.83 -13.54 26.49
CA ALA A 528 2.32 -14.90 26.49
C ALA A 528 2.56 -15.62 27.83
N LEU A 529 3.72 -15.40 28.48
CA LEU A 529 4.01 -15.92 29.81
C LEU A 529 3.05 -15.35 30.84
N ALA A 530 2.76 -14.04 30.79
CA ALA A 530 1.78 -13.42 31.66
C ALA A 530 0.39 -14.06 31.51
N GLU A 531 -0.08 -14.27 30.27
CA GLU A 531 -1.36 -14.98 30.02
C GLU A 531 -1.37 -16.40 30.62
N ALA A 532 -0.26 -17.14 30.46
CA ALA A 532 -0.13 -18.49 31.04
C ALA A 532 -0.11 -18.47 32.59
N GLU A 533 0.52 -17.45 33.21
CA GLU A 533 0.50 -17.27 34.67
C GLU A 533 -0.90 -16.93 35.16
N PHE A 534 -1.62 -16.01 34.49
CA PHE A 534 -3.01 -15.69 34.80
C PHE A 534 -3.92 -16.94 34.71
N ALA A 535 -3.79 -17.71 33.63
CA ALA A 535 -4.57 -18.91 33.39
C ALA A 535 -4.35 -19.99 34.47
N THR A 536 -3.14 -20.06 35.04
CA THR A 536 -2.81 -21.00 36.14
C THR A 536 -3.08 -20.41 37.53
N GLY A 537 -3.61 -19.20 37.64
CA GLY A 537 -4.03 -18.54 38.86
C GLY A 537 -2.95 -17.76 39.61
N ASP A 538 -1.72 -17.65 39.06
CA ASP A 538 -0.65 -16.82 39.64
C ASP A 538 -0.69 -15.40 39.09
N VAL A 539 -1.65 -14.61 39.58
CA VAL A 539 -1.85 -13.22 39.17
C VAL A 539 -0.61 -12.35 39.42
N ALA A 540 0.14 -12.60 40.50
CA ALA A 540 1.31 -11.82 40.86
C ALA A 540 2.48 -12.04 39.89
N ALA A 541 2.77 -13.30 39.54
CA ALA A 541 3.75 -13.64 38.51
C ALA A 541 3.32 -13.13 37.14
N GLY A 542 2.03 -13.24 36.80
CA GLY A 542 1.46 -12.70 35.58
C GLY A 542 1.66 -11.19 35.43
N LEU A 543 1.33 -10.39 36.46
CA LEU A 543 1.55 -8.94 36.45
C LEU A 543 3.05 -8.58 36.36
N HIS A 544 3.92 -9.38 36.98
CA HIS A 544 5.36 -9.16 36.88
C HIS A 544 5.85 -9.35 35.45
N ALA A 545 5.53 -10.48 34.82
CA ALA A 545 5.89 -10.75 33.43
C ALA A 545 5.30 -9.70 32.47
N LEU A 546 4.03 -9.32 32.67
CA LEU A 546 3.36 -8.29 31.89
C LEU A 546 4.10 -6.96 31.88
N ASN A 547 4.51 -6.49 33.06
CA ASN A 547 5.23 -5.23 33.20
C ASN A 547 6.62 -5.30 32.50
N GLN A 548 7.35 -6.42 32.62
CA GLN A 548 8.60 -6.65 31.90
C GLN A 548 8.41 -6.59 30.37
N GLY A 549 7.35 -7.22 29.86
CA GLY A 549 7.03 -7.16 28.43
C GLY A 549 6.75 -5.74 27.94
N LEU A 550 5.99 -4.94 28.70
CA LEU A 550 5.67 -3.55 28.35
C LEU A 550 6.86 -2.59 28.47
N GLU A 551 7.84 -2.87 29.34
CA GLU A 551 9.12 -2.12 29.40
C GLU A 551 9.99 -2.37 28.17
N LEU A 552 9.93 -3.56 27.59
CA LEU A 552 10.68 -3.92 26.38
C LEU A 552 10.02 -3.38 25.10
N SER A 553 8.68 -3.40 25.03
CA SER A 553 7.91 -2.93 23.87
C SER A 553 6.53 -2.41 24.29
N SER A 554 6.21 -1.21 23.85
CA SER A 554 4.92 -0.55 24.07
C SER A 554 4.06 -0.43 22.81
N ARG A 555 4.23 -1.36 21.85
CA ARG A 555 3.40 -1.42 20.64
C ARG A 555 1.98 -1.89 20.96
N ASP A 556 1.03 -1.60 20.08
CA ASP A 556 -0.37 -1.98 20.28
C ASP A 556 -0.54 -3.49 20.46
N ALA A 557 0.25 -4.30 19.73
CA ALA A 557 0.28 -5.76 19.87
C ALA A 557 0.58 -6.25 21.30
N GLN A 558 1.38 -5.53 22.08
CA GLN A 558 1.63 -5.84 23.49
C GLN A 558 0.62 -5.17 24.42
N LYS A 559 0.17 -3.94 24.11
CA LYS A 559 -0.76 -3.19 24.93
C LYS A 559 -2.16 -3.81 24.97
N ILE A 560 -2.66 -4.34 23.85
CA ILE A 560 -4.01 -4.91 23.76
C ILE A 560 -4.17 -6.10 24.70
N PRO A 561 -3.36 -7.18 24.62
CA PRO A 561 -3.44 -8.28 25.58
C PRO A 561 -3.14 -7.83 27.03
N ALA A 562 -2.23 -6.86 27.21
CA ALA A 562 -1.94 -6.32 28.54
C ALA A 562 -3.17 -5.69 29.20
N ALA A 563 -3.95 -4.92 28.45
CA ALA A 563 -5.18 -4.32 28.98
C ALA A 563 -6.21 -5.38 29.39
N LEU A 564 -6.32 -6.48 28.62
CA LEU A 564 -7.20 -7.61 28.98
C LEU A 564 -6.78 -8.25 30.32
N MET A 565 -5.47 -8.43 30.52
CA MET A 565 -4.94 -8.97 31.77
C MET A 565 -5.10 -8.00 32.95
N TYR A 566 -4.92 -6.69 32.76
CA TYR A 566 -5.21 -5.69 33.80
C TYR A 566 -6.69 -5.69 34.21
N ILE A 567 -7.62 -5.87 33.25
CA ILE A 567 -9.04 -6.02 33.56
C ILE A 567 -9.25 -7.28 34.45
N THR A 568 -8.67 -8.42 34.04
CA THR A 568 -8.76 -9.68 34.82
C THR A 568 -8.16 -9.53 36.21
N ALA A 569 -7.10 -8.72 36.38
CA ALA A 569 -6.50 -8.45 37.70
C ALA A 569 -7.29 -7.42 38.54
N GLY A 570 -8.32 -6.78 37.99
CA GLY A 570 -9.06 -5.69 38.64
C GLY A 570 -8.36 -4.33 38.60
N GLU A 571 -7.23 -4.20 37.84
CA GLU A 571 -6.48 -2.96 37.67
C GLU A 571 -7.11 -2.10 36.54
N LEU A 572 -8.39 -1.75 36.70
CA LEU A 572 -9.19 -1.10 35.67
C LEU A 572 -8.66 0.25 35.22
N ASP A 573 -7.97 0.99 36.06
CA ASP A 573 -7.42 2.30 35.70
C ASP A 573 -6.28 2.16 34.70
N ARG A 574 -5.40 1.15 34.85
CA ARG A 574 -4.33 0.86 33.88
C ARG A 574 -4.91 0.43 32.53
N ALA A 575 -5.97 -0.36 32.53
CA ALA A 575 -6.67 -0.72 31.30
C ALA A 575 -7.26 0.51 30.61
N ARG A 576 -7.86 1.46 31.36
CA ARG A 576 -8.38 2.73 30.81
C ARG A 576 -7.28 3.62 30.21
N GLU A 577 -6.10 3.68 30.83
CA GLU A 577 -4.97 4.43 30.29
C GLU A 577 -4.54 3.89 28.93
N ILE A 578 -4.44 2.56 28.78
CA ILE A 578 -4.15 1.91 27.50
C ILE A 578 -5.26 2.20 26.48
N ALA A 579 -6.53 2.05 26.89
CA ALA A 579 -7.67 2.30 26.01
C ALA A 579 -7.67 3.73 25.49
N ALA A 580 -7.47 4.74 26.34
CA ALA A 580 -7.39 6.14 25.96
C ALA A 580 -6.24 6.42 24.98
N ALA A 581 -5.07 5.81 25.20
CA ALA A 581 -3.94 5.92 24.31
C ALA A 581 -4.24 5.32 22.91
N LEU A 582 -4.94 4.18 22.83
CA LEU A 582 -5.35 3.56 21.58
C LEU A 582 -6.43 4.38 20.86
N VAL A 583 -7.45 4.88 21.58
CA VAL A 583 -8.53 5.71 21.00
C VAL A 583 -8.00 7.01 20.41
N SER A 584 -6.91 7.56 20.95
CA SER A 584 -6.28 8.80 20.44
C SER A 584 -5.51 8.63 19.13
N GLN A 585 -5.28 7.39 18.67
CA GLN A 585 -4.54 7.12 17.45
C GLN A 585 -5.39 7.41 16.20
N LEU A 586 -4.70 7.56 15.05
CA LEU A 586 -5.37 7.79 13.75
C LEU A 586 -5.98 6.51 13.17
N GLN A 587 -5.34 5.35 13.43
CA GLN A 587 -5.71 4.07 12.84
C GLN A 587 -7.06 3.58 13.37
N PRO A 588 -8.03 3.27 12.49
CA PRO A 588 -9.33 2.73 12.89
C PRO A 588 -9.22 1.45 13.73
N THR A 589 -8.28 0.56 13.41
CA THR A 589 -8.03 -0.70 14.12
C THR A 589 -7.60 -0.46 15.57
N SER A 590 -6.61 0.41 15.81
CA SER A 590 -6.15 0.76 17.16
C SER A 590 -7.27 1.40 17.98
N ARG A 591 -8.03 2.32 17.37
CA ARG A 591 -9.18 2.96 18.03
C ARG A 591 -10.27 1.95 18.38
N ALA A 592 -10.58 0.99 17.50
CA ALA A 592 -11.55 -0.05 17.75
C ALA A 592 -11.12 -0.96 18.92
N TYR A 593 -9.84 -1.34 18.99
CA TYR A 593 -9.30 -2.06 20.16
C TYR A 593 -9.39 -1.23 21.45
N GLY A 594 -9.10 0.07 21.38
CA GLY A 594 -9.27 0.96 22.53
C GLY A 594 -10.73 0.99 23.03
N MET A 595 -11.69 1.12 22.10
CA MET A 595 -13.13 1.07 22.43
C MET A 595 -13.56 -0.29 22.98
N MET A 596 -12.99 -1.39 22.48
CA MET A 596 -13.20 -2.73 23.03
C MET A 596 -12.74 -2.81 24.49
N ILE A 597 -11.56 -2.33 24.81
CA ILE A 597 -11.04 -2.33 26.18
C ILE A 597 -11.95 -1.50 27.10
N GLU A 598 -12.39 -0.31 26.67
CA GLU A 598 -13.36 0.49 27.44
C GLU A 598 -14.68 -0.26 27.67
N ALA A 599 -15.17 -0.98 26.66
CA ALA A 599 -16.37 -1.79 26.79
C ALA A 599 -16.20 -2.93 27.78
N LEU A 600 -15.05 -3.60 27.80
CA LEU A 600 -14.75 -4.66 28.78
C LEU A 600 -14.67 -4.11 30.21
N VAL A 601 -14.13 -2.91 30.39
CA VAL A 601 -14.18 -2.21 31.70
C VAL A 601 -15.61 -1.92 32.12
N LEU A 602 -16.52 -1.55 31.21
CA LEU A 602 -17.95 -1.37 31.51
C LEU A 602 -18.61 -2.69 31.89
N LEU A 603 -18.26 -3.81 31.25
CA LEU A 603 -18.77 -5.14 31.62
C LEU A 603 -18.40 -5.52 33.08
N GLU A 604 -17.16 -5.27 33.49
CA GLU A 604 -16.73 -5.49 34.87
C GLU A 604 -17.48 -4.59 35.89
N GLN A 605 -17.98 -3.45 35.43
CA GLN A 605 -18.80 -2.54 36.25
C GLN A 605 -20.31 -2.90 36.24
N GLY A 606 -20.71 -3.93 35.46
CA GLY A 606 -22.11 -4.37 35.33
C GLY A 606 -22.93 -3.57 34.31
N GLU A 607 -22.28 -2.67 33.52
CA GLU A 607 -22.92 -1.78 32.54
C GLU A 607 -23.03 -2.47 31.15
N GLN A 608 -23.77 -3.61 31.10
CA GLN A 608 -23.82 -4.52 29.95
C GLN A 608 -24.31 -3.85 28.66
N VAL A 609 -25.37 -3.03 28.75
CA VAL A 609 -25.95 -2.37 27.56
C VAL A 609 -24.97 -1.36 26.96
N LEU A 610 -24.32 -0.53 27.79
CA LEU A 610 -23.33 0.44 27.36
C LEU A 610 -22.10 -0.25 26.74
N ALA A 611 -21.72 -1.41 27.27
CA ALA A 611 -20.62 -2.20 26.72
C ALA A 611 -20.95 -2.75 25.33
N ILE A 612 -22.15 -3.29 25.12
CA ILE A 612 -22.60 -3.79 23.82
C ILE A 612 -22.66 -2.65 22.78
N ASP A 613 -23.22 -1.49 23.16
CA ASP A 613 -23.26 -0.31 22.29
C ASP A 613 -21.84 0.13 21.87
N LYS A 614 -20.90 0.13 22.82
CA LYS A 614 -19.52 0.50 22.56
C LYS A 614 -18.79 -0.51 21.67
N LEU A 615 -18.99 -1.82 21.87
CA LEU A 615 -18.47 -2.89 21.01
C LEU A 615 -19.06 -2.79 19.60
N THR A 616 -20.34 -2.47 19.48
CA THR A 616 -20.99 -2.23 18.19
C THR A 616 -20.37 -1.02 17.46
N ALA A 617 -20.14 0.07 18.19
CA ALA A 617 -19.47 1.24 17.64
C ALA A 617 -18.00 0.94 17.22
N ALA A 618 -17.29 0.08 17.96
CA ALA A 618 -15.95 -0.38 17.62
C ALA A 618 -15.95 -1.18 16.30
N LEU A 619 -16.90 -2.10 16.11
CA LEU A 619 -17.05 -2.89 14.89
C LEU A 619 -17.45 -2.06 13.68
N ASN A 620 -18.25 -0.99 13.86
CA ASN A 620 -18.56 -0.04 12.79
C ASN A 620 -17.34 0.77 12.36
N LEU A 621 -16.35 0.93 13.24
CA LEU A 621 -15.09 1.59 12.92
C LEU A 621 -14.10 0.65 12.24
N ALA A 622 -13.96 -0.57 12.76
CA ALA A 622 -13.15 -1.64 12.19
C ALA A 622 -13.70 -3.00 12.63
N ASP A 623 -14.05 -3.83 11.67
CA ASP A 623 -14.61 -5.16 11.91
C ASP A 623 -13.50 -6.16 12.30
N LEU A 624 -13.17 -6.20 13.59
CA LEU A 624 -12.08 -6.99 14.16
C LEU A 624 -12.59 -8.28 14.80
N TRP A 625 -11.92 -9.39 14.53
CA TRP A 625 -12.24 -10.71 15.08
C TRP A 625 -12.38 -10.68 16.62
N LEU A 626 -11.39 -10.11 17.32
CA LEU A 626 -11.37 -10.07 18.79
C LEU A 626 -12.50 -9.20 19.36
N VAL A 627 -12.90 -8.13 18.68
CA VAL A 627 -14.04 -7.28 19.06
C VAL A 627 -15.35 -8.06 18.93
N ARG A 628 -15.52 -8.84 17.85
CA ARG A 628 -16.67 -9.74 17.68
C ARG A 628 -16.72 -10.79 18.77
N TYR A 629 -15.60 -11.44 19.06
CA TYR A 629 -15.51 -12.43 20.12
C TYR A 629 -16.00 -11.86 21.46
N TYR A 630 -15.54 -10.67 21.85
CA TYR A 630 -15.97 -10.05 23.10
C TYR A 630 -17.41 -9.52 23.04
N ARG A 631 -17.91 -9.08 21.88
CA ARG A 631 -19.33 -8.72 21.73
C ARG A 631 -20.24 -9.94 21.89
N GLY A 632 -19.85 -11.09 21.34
CA GLY A 632 -20.54 -12.36 21.55
C GLY A 632 -20.63 -12.72 23.04
N ARG A 633 -19.52 -12.57 23.77
CA ARG A 633 -19.50 -12.81 25.24
C ARG A 633 -20.39 -11.81 26.00
N ALA A 634 -20.39 -10.53 25.58
CA ALA A 634 -21.25 -9.51 26.18
C ALA A 634 -22.75 -9.81 25.94
N TYR A 635 -23.13 -10.21 24.73
CA TYR A 635 -24.49 -10.62 24.39
C TYR A 635 -24.91 -11.83 25.23
N LEU A 636 -24.05 -12.85 25.33
CA LEU A 636 -24.39 -14.05 26.14
C LEU A 636 -24.59 -13.70 27.62
N THR A 637 -23.74 -12.83 28.17
CA THR A 637 -23.87 -12.35 29.57
C THR A 637 -25.16 -11.56 29.79
N ALA A 638 -25.62 -10.82 28.78
CA ALA A 638 -26.86 -10.05 28.80
C ALA A 638 -28.12 -10.90 28.48
N GLY A 639 -27.97 -12.19 28.15
CA GLY A 639 -29.07 -13.13 27.86
C GLY A 639 -29.50 -13.13 26.38
N PHE A 640 -28.75 -12.50 25.48
CA PHE A 640 -29.01 -12.46 24.03
C PHE A 640 -28.27 -13.61 23.34
N ALA A 641 -28.77 -14.84 23.50
CA ALA A 641 -28.08 -16.05 23.03
C ALA A 641 -28.02 -16.17 21.50
N ALA A 642 -29.02 -15.64 20.77
CA ALA A 642 -29.03 -15.67 19.30
C ALA A 642 -27.96 -14.76 18.73
N GLU A 643 -27.88 -13.53 19.20
CA GLU A 643 -26.87 -12.55 18.80
C GLU A 643 -25.44 -13.02 19.14
N ALA A 644 -25.30 -13.66 20.30
CA ALA A 644 -24.03 -14.27 20.71
C ALA A 644 -23.61 -15.40 19.77
N MET A 645 -24.55 -16.27 19.37
CA MET A 645 -24.30 -17.37 18.43
C MET A 645 -23.84 -16.85 17.06
N ASP A 646 -24.47 -15.78 16.55
CA ASP A 646 -24.09 -15.17 15.28
C ASP A 646 -22.65 -14.65 15.34
N GLU A 647 -22.26 -13.95 16.42
CA GLU A 647 -20.89 -13.45 16.58
C GLU A 647 -19.86 -14.59 16.66
N PHE A 648 -20.12 -15.63 17.43
CA PHE A 648 -19.20 -16.77 17.55
C PHE A 648 -19.12 -17.59 16.26
N THR A 649 -20.22 -17.71 15.51
CA THR A 649 -20.22 -18.35 14.19
C THR A 649 -19.35 -17.56 13.22
N ALA A 650 -19.50 -16.23 13.15
CA ALA A 650 -18.66 -15.36 12.35
C ALA A 650 -17.17 -15.49 12.75
N CYS A 651 -16.86 -15.60 14.04
CA CYS A 651 -15.50 -15.84 14.51
C CYS A 651 -14.95 -17.21 14.05
N MET A 652 -15.78 -18.27 14.03
CA MET A 652 -15.38 -19.58 13.53
C MET A 652 -15.08 -19.58 12.03
N GLU A 653 -15.86 -18.84 11.24
CA GLU A 653 -15.67 -18.71 9.80
C GLU A 653 -14.42 -17.90 9.44
N ARG A 654 -14.02 -16.96 10.31
CA ARG A 654 -12.89 -16.06 10.14
C ARG A 654 -11.64 -16.49 10.91
N THR A 655 -11.34 -17.78 10.91
CA THR A 655 -10.25 -18.40 11.70
C THR A 655 -8.88 -17.77 11.45
N GLY A 656 -8.57 -17.41 10.21
CA GLY A 656 -7.31 -16.74 9.85
C GLY A 656 -7.11 -15.41 10.56
N GLU A 657 -8.19 -14.65 10.77
CA GLU A 657 -8.14 -13.35 11.45
C GLU A 657 -7.92 -13.47 12.96
N ALA A 658 -8.22 -14.61 13.58
CA ALA A 658 -7.92 -14.86 14.97
C ALA A 658 -6.42 -14.77 15.26
N THR A 659 -5.58 -15.02 14.27
CA THR A 659 -4.12 -14.97 14.36
C THR A 659 -3.56 -13.55 14.25
N ALA A 660 -4.39 -12.55 13.94
CA ALA A 660 -3.96 -11.21 13.55
C ALA A 660 -3.60 -10.26 14.72
N VAL A 661 -3.76 -10.68 15.98
CA VAL A 661 -3.49 -9.79 17.14
C VAL A 661 -2.06 -9.26 17.14
N PHE A 662 -1.08 -10.09 16.77
CA PHE A 662 0.33 -9.72 16.68
C PHE A 662 0.81 -9.43 15.27
N LEU A 663 0.03 -9.78 14.24
CA LEU A 663 0.34 -9.61 12.81
C LEU A 663 1.75 -10.12 12.39
N ASP A 664 2.04 -10.07 11.07
CA ASP A 664 3.33 -10.43 10.48
C ASP A 664 3.77 -11.87 10.83
N ASP A 665 4.97 -12.06 11.38
CA ASP A 665 5.57 -13.37 11.65
C ASP A 665 5.35 -13.88 13.08
N LEU A 666 4.41 -13.31 13.80
CA LEU A 666 4.03 -13.73 15.16
C LEU A 666 2.54 -14.08 15.26
N PRO A 667 2.00 -14.96 14.39
CA PRO A 667 0.61 -15.37 14.49
C PRO A 667 0.35 -16.08 15.80
N THR A 668 -0.86 -15.90 16.35
CA THR A 668 -1.29 -16.59 17.57
C THR A 668 -2.61 -17.30 17.35
N PHE A 669 -2.73 -18.53 17.80
CA PHE A 669 -3.92 -19.36 17.65
C PHE A 669 -4.63 -19.63 18.99
N ARG A 670 -4.00 -19.33 20.13
CA ARG A 670 -4.53 -19.61 21.48
C ARG A 670 -5.86 -18.93 21.78
N TYR A 671 -6.18 -17.81 21.12
CA TYR A 671 -7.47 -17.14 21.29
C TYR A 671 -8.66 -17.92 20.71
N MET A 672 -8.41 -18.93 19.87
CA MET A 672 -9.43 -19.85 19.36
C MET A 672 -9.83 -20.93 20.37
N ALA A 673 -9.03 -21.17 21.42
CA ALA A 673 -9.21 -22.31 22.34
C ALA A 673 -10.59 -22.36 22.97
N ASP A 674 -11.09 -21.24 23.45
CA ASP A 674 -12.37 -21.14 24.18
C ASP A 674 -13.59 -20.94 23.28
N LEU A 675 -13.38 -20.62 22.00
CA LEU A 675 -14.48 -20.25 21.08
C LEU A 675 -15.54 -21.35 20.91
N PRO A 676 -15.17 -22.65 20.77
CA PRO A 676 -16.17 -23.74 20.70
C PRO A 676 -17.03 -23.85 21.95
N GLU A 677 -16.45 -23.61 23.14
CA GLU A 677 -17.20 -23.63 24.39
C GLU A 677 -18.22 -22.48 24.47
N TRP A 678 -17.81 -21.25 24.09
CA TRP A 678 -18.70 -20.10 24.05
C TRP A 678 -19.84 -20.29 23.06
N LEU A 679 -19.56 -20.84 21.87
CA LEU A 679 -20.57 -21.19 20.86
C LEU A 679 -21.56 -22.23 21.44
N GLY A 680 -21.05 -23.29 22.08
CA GLY A 680 -21.89 -24.28 22.72
C GLY A 680 -22.79 -23.73 23.84
N ARG A 681 -22.29 -22.77 24.64
CA ARG A 681 -23.09 -22.05 25.63
C ARG A 681 -24.21 -21.22 24.99
N ALA A 682 -23.93 -20.54 23.86
CA ALA A 682 -24.93 -19.77 23.13
C ALA A 682 -26.03 -20.70 22.56
N GLN A 683 -25.65 -21.82 21.97
CA GLN A 683 -26.57 -22.85 21.47
C GLN A 683 -27.44 -23.43 22.59
N GLY A 684 -26.84 -23.77 23.74
CA GLY A 684 -27.58 -24.23 24.92
C GLY A 684 -28.59 -23.20 25.42
N GLY A 685 -28.28 -21.90 25.37
CA GLY A 685 -29.19 -20.80 25.68
C GLY A 685 -30.42 -20.73 24.76
N LEU A 686 -30.32 -21.28 23.55
CA LEU A 686 -31.41 -21.40 22.57
C LEU A 686 -32.12 -22.75 22.62
N GLY A 687 -31.63 -23.71 23.43
CA GLY A 687 -32.19 -25.06 23.51
C GLY A 687 -31.80 -25.96 22.32
N LEU A 688 -30.69 -25.63 21.66
CA LEU A 688 -30.12 -26.35 20.52
C LEU A 688 -29.10 -27.39 20.96
#